data_c10cab0f7762f74036ffcbf7bfd77e7c
#
_entry.id   c10cab0f7762f74036ffcbf7bfd77e7c
#
_cell.length_a   1.000
_cell.length_b   1.000
_cell.length_c   1.000
_cell.angle_alpha   90.00
_cell.angle_beta   90.00
_cell.angle_gamma   90.00
#
_symmetry.space_group_name_H-M   'P 1'
#
loop_
_entity.id
_entity.type
_entity.pdbx_description
1 polymer ?
#
loop_
_entity_poly.entity_id
_entity_poly.type
_entity_poly.pdbx_seq_one_letter_code
_entity_poly.pdbx_strand_id
1 'polypeptide(L)'
;MIIITMKKKKNIKEKHKRHQLYVSRKSLKKRKHSRMHKFKCHKIEETNKQKTNANVLSQSYKSQHFAQVLEYKNLFKDKTSIKDLLSIIPREQTIKIICILNNIYGEATIEDLDIFFASTSINNRQLVINRLRAYQNKTNINTKLYWTTNETPIQLLRHLFSIPLNNIHVNTISNEQIEMNIFKIILLMNQKAMKYKIKSKDRNLENLVFLNSVNNINMKLHHENERKSRTIMQGSFAIHFFKFLNSENRYKCLMDVFLKTHNAKYWQEYIRTILGIVVALNYKSGFLDKDLRLDEDHLINKNILESLCIPYDITIKYGTKDADDRNANIDYRVFRNKPIIKMSNGDYCIYNWEFLIDRLFNSLYFEFKDLPNLGNFTKQIPSLFTDKFAEKKLFNDLLKEAVSSTMYKLLSEDEMRKVYKTAQNELAPPDYILDGKEASIIFECKDIRVGGIELESHNFDNILDVYSNKLNLKKWKLDHKGNKIDITDNGKNKGKRIGVTQLTYHISCIRSSTFKYHVIDKNKKIYPVLILSDYKYIHKGFTHIANQWYKEDLGINYNYQLDKPLIVMSFITLIKYKELFLKNGFEYYFEQYYDEINKPFFNFDTAMNVFQSFDDYMSFNNFSLSQLKDEIFEIIRHNL
;
A
#
# COMPACT_ATOMS: atom_id res chain seq x y z
N MET A 1 57.57 64.93 -2.56
CA MET A 1 57.37 63.96 -3.67
C MET A 1 56.84 62.58 -3.23
N ILE A 2 57.14 62.08 -2.04
CA ILE A 2 56.72 60.72 -1.56
C ILE A 2 55.22 60.64 -1.25
N ILE A 3 54.54 61.73 -0.79
CA ILE A 3 53.13 61.74 -0.42
C ILE A 3 52.18 61.66 -1.66
N ILE A 4 52.61 62.24 -2.81
CA ILE A 4 51.82 62.21 -4.06
C ILE A 4 51.84 60.83 -4.70
N THR A 5 52.94 60.09 -4.56
CA THR A 5 53.08 58.73 -5.10
C THR A 5 52.26 57.71 -4.31
N MET A 6 52.11 57.89 -3.00
CA MET A 6 51.25 57.03 -2.18
C MET A 6 49.77 57.24 -2.45
N LYS A 7 49.31 58.48 -2.68
CA LYS A 7 47.93 58.78 -3.06
C LYS A 7 47.56 58.19 -4.43
N LYS A 8 48.47 58.23 -5.41
CA LYS A 8 48.24 57.57 -6.74
C LYS A 8 48.14 56.04 -6.65
N LYS A 9 49.01 55.40 -5.85
CA LYS A 9 48.94 53.93 -5.64
C LYS A 9 47.65 53.50 -4.92
N LYS A 10 47.14 54.27 -3.98
CA LYS A 10 45.89 54.00 -3.27
C LYS A 10 44.68 54.12 -4.22
N ASN A 11 44.65 55.08 -5.10
CA ASN A 11 43.56 55.26 -6.09
C ASN A 11 43.56 54.18 -7.16
N ILE A 12 44.71 53.63 -7.56
CA ILE A 12 44.82 52.54 -8.52
C ILE A 12 44.32 51.22 -7.89
N LYS A 13 44.65 50.94 -6.61
CA LYS A 13 44.14 49.77 -5.89
C LYS A 13 42.62 49.85 -5.68
N GLU A 14 42.04 50.99 -5.39
CA GLU A 14 40.57 51.16 -5.27
C GLU A 14 39.86 51.00 -6.61
N LYS A 15 40.40 51.54 -7.70
CA LYS A 15 39.88 51.33 -9.06
C LYS A 15 39.90 49.86 -9.46
N HIS A 16 40.97 49.12 -9.13
CA HIS A 16 41.07 47.68 -9.41
C HIS A 16 40.06 46.86 -8.60
N LYS A 17 39.88 47.22 -7.32
CA LYS A 17 38.87 46.58 -6.44
C LYS A 17 37.45 46.85 -6.91
N ARG A 18 37.12 48.06 -7.40
CA ARG A 18 35.83 48.39 -8.00
C ARG A 18 35.60 47.67 -9.33
N HIS A 19 36.62 47.47 -10.13
CA HIS A 19 36.53 46.72 -11.38
C HIS A 19 36.30 45.22 -11.12
N GLN A 20 36.97 44.60 -10.17
CA GLN A 20 36.76 43.19 -9.76
C GLN A 20 35.36 42.98 -9.19
N LEU A 21 34.86 43.91 -8.39
CA LEU A 21 33.47 43.89 -7.88
C LEU A 21 32.41 44.04 -8.99
N TYR A 22 32.70 44.86 -10.01
CA TYR A 22 31.82 45.04 -11.17
C TYR A 22 31.78 43.77 -12.05
N VAL A 23 32.92 43.15 -12.31
CA VAL A 23 33.02 41.91 -13.09
C VAL A 23 32.35 40.74 -12.35
N SER A 24 32.50 40.64 -11.02
CA SER A 24 31.83 39.63 -10.22
C SER A 24 30.29 39.83 -10.18
N ARG A 25 29.81 41.07 -10.08
CA ARG A 25 28.38 41.39 -10.15
C ARG A 25 27.79 41.08 -11.54
N LYS A 26 28.55 41.35 -12.61
CA LYS A 26 28.12 41.04 -13.99
C LYS A 26 28.05 39.54 -14.26
N SER A 27 28.97 38.77 -13.71
CA SER A 27 28.98 37.30 -13.77
C SER A 27 27.83 36.69 -12.96
N LEU A 28 27.54 37.24 -11.77
CA LEU A 28 26.39 36.84 -10.95
C LEU A 28 25.04 37.15 -11.63
N LYS A 29 24.93 38.33 -12.30
CA LYS A 29 23.73 38.67 -13.09
C LYS A 29 23.57 37.73 -14.30
N LYS A 30 24.66 37.37 -15.02
CA LYS A 30 24.60 36.37 -16.11
C LYS A 30 24.19 34.99 -15.62
N ARG A 31 24.72 34.53 -14.47
CA ARG A 31 24.33 33.24 -13.85
C ARG A 31 22.86 33.25 -13.39
N LYS A 32 22.37 34.37 -12.82
CA LYS A 32 20.93 34.50 -12.48
C LYS A 32 20.04 34.46 -13.74
N HIS A 33 20.43 35.13 -14.82
CA HIS A 33 19.67 35.16 -16.08
C HIS A 33 19.65 33.78 -16.75
N SER A 34 20.77 33.08 -16.80
CA SER A 34 20.86 31.69 -17.31
C SER A 34 20.00 30.72 -16.49
N ARG A 35 20.02 30.86 -15.15
CA ARG A 35 19.17 30.05 -14.27
C ARG A 35 17.68 30.36 -14.46
N MET A 36 17.30 31.62 -14.60
CA MET A 36 15.90 32.00 -14.88
C MET A 36 15.45 31.55 -16.27
N HIS A 37 16.33 31.54 -17.26
CA HIS A 37 15.99 31.04 -18.60
C HIS A 37 15.79 29.53 -18.59
N LYS A 38 16.67 28.77 -17.92
CA LYS A 38 16.47 27.31 -17.72
C LYS A 38 15.20 26.97 -16.95
N PHE A 39 14.86 27.77 -15.92
CA PHE A 39 13.63 27.63 -15.16
C PHE A 39 12.38 27.90 -16.01
N LYS A 40 12.44 28.93 -16.89
CA LYS A 40 11.35 29.21 -17.86
C LYS A 40 11.21 28.11 -18.90
N CYS A 41 12.30 27.56 -19.43
CA CYS A 41 12.25 26.45 -20.38
C CYS A 41 11.66 25.19 -19.71
N HIS A 42 12.08 24.87 -18.51
CA HIS A 42 11.54 23.73 -17.76
C HIS A 42 10.03 23.90 -17.46
N LYS A 43 9.62 25.11 -17.10
CA LYS A 43 8.20 25.44 -16.87
C LYS A 43 7.36 25.37 -18.15
N ILE A 44 7.94 25.67 -19.32
CA ILE A 44 7.29 25.53 -20.64
C ILE A 44 7.18 24.05 -21.02
N GLU A 45 8.20 23.25 -20.77
CA GLU A 45 8.19 21.79 -20.97
C GLU A 45 7.15 21.12 -20.06
N GLU A 46 7.09 21.48 -18.79
CA GLU A 46 6.05 21.00 -17.87
C GLU A 46 4.64 21.43 -18.32
N THR A 47 4.47 22.67 -18.80
CA THR A 47 3.18 23.13 -19.30
C THR A 47 2.76 22.40 -20.59
N ASN A 48 3.70 22.09 -21.47
CA ASN A 48 3.44 21.31 -22.68
C ASN A 48 3.14 19.83 -22.33
N LYS A 49 3.87 19.24 -21.37
CA LYS A 49 3.59 17.91 -20.83
C LYS A 49 2.20 17.84 -20.20
N GLN A 50 1.79 18.86 -19.46
CA GLN A 50 0.44 18.98 -18.87
C GLN A 50 -0.65 19.12 -19.95
N LYS A 51 -0.42 19.84 -21.04
CA LYS A 51 -1.35 19.93 -22.18
C LYS A 51 -1.48 18.61 -22.92
N THR A 52 -0.39 17.90 -23.13
CA THR A 52 -0.39 16.55 -23.74
C THR A 52 -1.13 15.57 -22.81
N ASN A 53 -0.88 15.62 -21.53
CA ASN A 53 -1.58 14.82 -20.53
C ASN A 53 -3.09 15.12 -20.50
N ALA A 54 -3.49 16.38 -20.59
CA ALA A 54 -4.91 16.77 -20.67
C ALA A 54 -5.59 16.25 -21.93
N ASN A 55 -4.88 16.20 -23.07
CA ASN A 55 -5.39 15.66 -24.31
C ASN A 55 -5.52 14.13 -24.25
N VAL A 56 -4.51 13.43 -23.71
CA VAL A 56 -4.56 11.97 -23.48
C VAL A 56 -5.68 11.61 -22.51
N LEU A 57 -5.86 12.40 -21.45
CA LEU A 57 -6.99 12.25 -20.52
C LEU A 57 -8.34 12.47 -21.19
N SER A 58 -8.48 13.51 -22.01
CA SER A 58 -9.70 13.78 -22.75
C SER A 58 -10.03 12.64 -23.72
N GLN A 59 -9.02 12.06 -24.36
CA GLN A 59 -9.17 10.91 -25.24
C GLN A 59 -9.47 9.62 -24.47
N SER A 60 -8.83 9.37 -23.33
CA SER A 60 -9.08 8.21 -22.48
C SER A 60 -10.45 8.27 -21.80
N TYR A 61 -10.92 9.45 -21.42
CA TYR A 61 -12.32 9.63 -20.97
C TYR A 61 -13.33 9.32 -22.07
N LYS A 62 -13.00 9.66 -23.32
CA LYS A 62 -13.84 9.32 -24.48
C LYS A 62 -13.72 7.85 -24.88
N SER A 63 -12.55 7.22 -24.66
CA SER A 63 -12.28 5.82 -25.00
C SER A 63 -12.64 4.81 -23.91
N GLN A 64 -13.19 5.28 -22.78
CA GLN A 64 -13.79 4.43 -21.72
C GLN A 64 -12.86 3.34 -21.12
N HIS A 65 -11.56 3.60 -20.95
CA HIS A 65 -10.61 2.65 -20.35
C HIS A 65 -10.78 2.43 -18.84
N PHE A 66 -11.75 3.08 -18.20
CA PHE A 66 -12.02 2.86 -16.78
C PHE A 66 -12.95 1.67 -16.57
N ALA A 67 -12.47 0.71 -15.77
CA ALA A 67 -13.31 -0.40 -15.34
C ALA A 67 -14.62 0.12 -14.73
N GLN A 68 -15.74 -0.42 -15.18
CA GLN A 68 -17.06 -0.07 -14.66
C GLN A 68 -17.62 -1.23 -13.84
N VAL A 69 -18.24 -0.90 -12.73
CA VAL A 69 -18.94 -1.88 -11.90
C VAL A 69 -20.37 -1.99 -12.36
N LEU A 70 -20.82 -3.21 -12.63
CA LEU A 70 -22.16 -3.53 -13.05
C LEU A 70 -23.13 -3.33 -11.88
N GLU A 71 -24.14 -2.49 -12.08
CA GLU A 71 -25.16 -2.18 -11.08
C GLU A 71 -26.48 -2.93 -11.37
N TYR A 72 -27.32 -3.13 -10.36
CA TYR A 72 -28.59 -3.84 -10.48
C TYR A 72 -29.49 -3.26 -11.60
N LYS A 73 -29.64 -1.94 -11.65
CA LYS A 73 -30.43 -1.23 -12.67
C LYS A 73 -29.95 -1.42 -14.11
N ASN A 74 -28.72 -1.89 -14.30
CA ASN A 74 -28.17 -2.16 -15.64
C ASN A 74 -28.81 -3.41 -16.26
N LEU A 75 -29.15 -4.40 -15.43
CA LEU A 75 -29.67 -5.69 -15.90
C LEU A 75 -31.12 -5.97 -15.48
N PHE A 76 -31.59 -5.38 -14.37
CA PHE A 76 -32.89 -5.67 -13.79
C PHE A 76 -33.72 -4.38 -13.64
N LYS A 77 -35.05 -4.50 -13.79
CA LYS A 77 -35.96 -3.36 -13.68
C LYS A 77 -36.91 -3.47 -12.48
N ASP A 78 -37.07 -4.67 -11.92
CA ASP A 78 -37.89 -4.95 -10.74
C ASP A 78 -37.31 -4.29 -9.48
N LYS A 79 -38.20 -3.96 -8.53
CA LYS A 79 -37.78 -3.41 -7.25
C LYS A 79 -37.63 -4.56 -6.25
N THR A 80 -36.47 -4.66 -5.63
CA THR A 80 -36.19 -5.63 -4.57
C THR A 80 -35.16 -5.07 -3.61
N SER A 81 -35.02 -5.66 -2.43
CA SER A 81 -34.01 -5.27 -1.45
C SER A 81 -33.07 -6.42 -1.10
N ILE A 82 -31.86 -6.09 -0.63
CA ILE A 82 -30.86 -7.07 -0.17
C ILE A 82 -31.46 -7.93 0.95
N LYS A 83 -32.18 -7.29 1.89
CA LYS A 83 -32.77 -7.98 3.04
C LYS A 83 -33.82 -9.00 2.61
N ASP A 84 -34.74 -8.62 1.69
CA ASP A 84 -35.80 -9.51 1.21
C ASP A 84 -35.22 -10.74 0.50
N LEU A 85 -34.20 -10.53 -0.34
CA LEU A 85 -33.52 -11.63 -1.04
C LEU A 85 -32.75 -12.55 -0.08
N LEU A 86 -32.04 -12.00 0.92
CA LEU A 86 -31.30 -12.80 1.89
C LEU A 86 -32.20 -13.57 2.87
N SER A 87 -33.38 -13.03 3.20
CA SER A 87 -34.28 -13.68 4.18
C SER A 87 -34.86 -15.00 3.70
N ILE A 88 -34.84 -15.28 2.40
CA ILE A 88 -35.38 -16.52 1.81
C ILE A 88 -34.28 -17.52 1.42
N ILE A 89 -32.99 -17.17 1.57
CA ILE A 89 -31.85 -18.06 1.22
C ILE A 89 -31.28 -18.69 2.49
N PRO A 90 -31.07 -20.01 2.54
CA PRO A 90 -30.39 -20.65 3.66
C PRO A 90 -29.00 -20.06 3.86
N ARG A 91 -28.66 -19.70 5.12
CA ARG A 91 -27.42 -19.03 5.46
C ARG A 91 -26.19 -19.82 4.99
N GLU A 92 -26.19 -21.14 5.20
CA GLU A 92 -25.09 -22.02 4.77
C GLU A 92 -24.86 -22.01 3.26
N GLN A 93 -25.94 -22.00 2.47
CA GLN A 93 -25.85 -21.91 1.01
C GLN A 93 -25.20 -20.59 0.59
N THR A 94 -25.58 -19.49 1.23
CA THR A 94 -24.96 -18.18 0.98
C THR A 94 -23.47 -18.20 1.32
N ILE A 95 -23.07 -18.81 2.45
CA ILE A 95 -21.64 -18.94 2.85
C ILE A 95 -20.88 -19.76 1.80
N LYS A 96 -21.45 -20.88 1.32
CA LYS A 96 -20.82 -21.69 0.27
C LYS A 96 -20.58 -20.87 -1.01
N ILE A 97 -21.55 -20.09 -1.44
CA ILE A 97 -21.40 -19.23 -2.63
C ILE A 97 -20.34 -18.15 -2.39
N ILE A 98 -20.27 -17.57 -1.19
CA ILE A 98 -19.22 -16.60 -0.86
C ILE A 98 -17.81 -17.23 -1.03
N CYS A 99 -17.63 -18.49 -0.65
CA CYS A 99 -16.36 -19.19 -0.88
C CYS A 99 -16.05 -19.38 -2.37
N ILE A 100 -17.07 -19.60 -3.20
CA ILE A 100 -16.90 -19.66 -4.67
C ILE A 100 -16.46 -18.30 -5.23
N LEU A 101 -17.00 -17.21 -4.69
CA LEU A 101 -16.61 -15.85 -5.10
C LEU A 101 -15.10 -15.57 -4.92
N ASN A 102 -14.42 -16.27 -4.03
CA ASN A 102 -12.96 -16.19 -3.90
C ASN A 102 -12.19 -16.60 -5.15
N ASN A 103 -12.79 -17.36 -6.06
CA ASN A 103 -12.16 -17.86 -7.28
C ASN A 103 -12.57 -17.09 -8.54
N ILE A 104 -13.40 -16.07 -8.39
CA ILE A 104 -13.93 -15.27 -9.49
C ILE A 104 -13.10 -13.99 -9.64
N TYR A 105 -12.67 -13.67 -10.85
CA TYR A 105 -11.86 -12.46 -11.13
C TYR A 105 -12.68 -11.16 -11.16
N GLY A 106 -13.99 -11.26 -10.98
CA GLY A 106 -14.88 -10.10 -10.90
C GLY A 106 -15.26 -9.48 -12.24
N GLU A 107 -14.60 -9.82 -13.34
CA GLU A 107 -14.98 -9.37 -14.67
C GLU A 107 -16.31 -10.01 -15.08
N ALA A 108 -17.15 -9.26 -15.78
CA ALA A 108 -18.40 -9.79 -16.33
C ALA A 108 -18.13 -10.56 -17.64
N THR A 109 -17.28 -11.58 -17.53
CA THR A 109 -16.92 -12.48 -18.62
C THR A 109 -17.79 -13.73 -18.61
N ILE A 110 -17.77 -14.48 -19.70
CA ILE A 110 -18.48 -15.76 -19.76
C ILE A 110 -17.87 -16.75 -18.80
N GLU A 111 -16.53 -16.76 -18.68
CA GLU A 111 -15.78 -17.67 -17.78
C GLU A 111 -16.15 -17.44 -16.33
N ASP A 112 -16.20 -16.18 -15.86
CA ASP A 112 -16.57 -15.84 -14.49
C ASP A 112 -18.03 -16.19 -14.19
N LEU A 113 -18.93 -15.98 -15.15
CA LEU A 113 -20.33 -16.38 -15.02
C LEU A 113 -20.50 -17.91 -15.03
N ASP A 114 -19.69 -18.64 -15.78
CA ASP A 114 -19.67 -20.11 -15.79
C ASP A 114 -19.18 -20.69 -14.45
N ILE A 115 -18.22 -20.03 -13.81
CA ILE A 115 -17.76 -20.42 -12.46
C ILE A 115 -18.84 -20.16 -11.42
N PHE A 116 -19.54 -19.03 -11.53
CA PHE A 116 -20.56 -18.63 -10.55
C PHE A 116 -21.87 -19.39 -10.71
N PHE A 117 -22.42 -19.44 -11.93
CA PHE A 117 -23.63 -20.22 -12.23
C PHE A 117 -23.24 -21.65 -12.52
N ALA A 118 -23.51 -22.55 -11.56
CA ALA A 118 -23.26 -23.97 -11.73
C ALA A 118 -23.98 -24.54 -12.97
N SER A 119 -23.59 -25.71 -13.40
CA SER A 119 -24.17 -26.40 -14.58
C SER A 119 -25.70 -26.54 -14.50
N THR A 120 -26.27 -26.57 -13.31
CA THR A 120 -27.72 -26.60 -13.05
C THR A 120 -28.42 -25.28 -13.36
N SER A 121 -27.69 -24.18 -13.43
CA SER A 121 -28.24 -22.82 -13.64
C SER A 121 -28.02 -22.28 -15.06
N ILE A 122 -28.00 -23.14 -16.07
CA ILE A 122 -27.75 -22.77 -17.48
C ILE A 122 -28.72 -21.65 -17.96
N ASN A 123 -30.01 -21.75 -17.58
CA ASN A 123 -31.00 -20.76 -17.94
C ASN A 123 -30.71 -19.39 -17.33
N ASN A 124 -30.29 -19.34 -16.05
CA ASN A 124 -29.91 -18.11 -15.36
C ASN A 124 -28.68 -17.48 -16.01
N ARG A 125 -27.67 -18.27 -16.29
CA ARG A 125 -26.48 -17.84 -17.00
C ARG A 125 -26.84 -17.20 -18.36
N GLN A 126 -27.62 -17.90 -19.17
CA GLN A 126 -28.05 -17.40 -20.49
C GLN A 126 -28.87 -16.11 -20.38
N LEU A 127 -29.74 -16.02 -19.40
CA LEU A 127 -30.52 -14.81 -19.12
C LEU A 127 -29.61 -13.63 -18.79
N VAL A 128 -28.62 -13.83 -17.91
CA VAL A 128 -27.66 -12.79 -17.51
C VAL A 128 -26.79 -12.36 -18.69
N ILE A 129 -26.27 -13.32 -19.46
CA ILE A 129 -25.46 -13.03 -20.66
C ILE A 129 -26.26 -12.21 -21.69
N ASN A 130 -27.50 -12.58 -21.95
CA ASN A 130 -28.34 -11.86 -22.90
C ASN A 130 -28.61 -10.42 -22.44
N ARG A 131 -28.89 -10.21 -21.15
CA ARG A 131 -29.08 -8.87 -20.58
C ARG A 131 -27.80 -8.05 -20.59
N LEU A 132 -26.66 -8.66 -20.30
CA LEU A 132 -25.36 -8.03 -20.35
C LEU A 132 -25.02 -7.55 -21.77
N ARG A 133 -25.20 -8.40 -22.77
CA ARG A 133 -25.02 -8.03 -24.19
C ARG A 133 -25.94 -6.88 -24.59
N ALA A 134 -27.23 -6.93 -24.21
CA ALA A 134 -28.16 -5.85 -24.49
C ALA A 134 -27.75 -4.52 -23.82
N TYR A 135 -27.20 -4.58 -22.62
CA TYR A 135 -26.67 -3.42 -21.91
C TYR A 135 -25.41 -2.86 -22.60
N GLN A 136 -24.45 -3.72 -22.96
CA GLN A 136 -23.23 -3.34 -23.66
C GLN A 136 -23.55 -2.69 -25.01
N ASN A 137 -24.42 -3.28 -25.82
CA ASN A 137 -24.84 -2.75 -27.11
C ASN A 137 -25.53 -1.38 -26.98
N LYS A 138 -26.37 -1.21 -25.97
CA LYS A 138 -27.08 0.06 -25.73
C LYS A 138 -26.15 1.19 -25.32
N THR A 139 -25.09 0.86 -24.57
CA THR A 139 -24.22 1.87 -23.95
C THR A 139 -22.94 2.10 -24.74
N ASN A 140 -22.68 1.35 -25.82
CA ASN A 140 -21.41 1.37 -26.58
C ASN A 140 -20.19 1.24 -25.65
N ILE A 141 -20.32 0.49 -24.54
CA ILE A 141 -19.26 0.32 -23.57
C ILE A 141 -18.28 -0.72 -24.07
N ASN A 142 -17.10 -0.29 -24.50
CA ASN A 142 -15.95 -1.16 -24.80
C ASN A 142 -15.04 -1.38 -23.58
N THR A 143 -15.50 -1.05 -22.39
CA THR A 143 -14.72 -1.18 -21.15
C THR A 143 -14.96 -2.51 -20.48
N LYS A 144 -13.96 -2.96 -19.70
CA LYS A 144 -14.13 -4.09 -18.81
C LYS A 144 -15.22 -3.80 -17.78
N LEU A 145 -16.20 -4.66 -17.71
CA LEU A 145 -17.27 -4.62 -16.72
C LEU A 145 -16.95 -5.59 -15.62
N TYR A 146 -17.04 -5.13 -14.37
CA TYR A 146 -16.90 -5.95 -13.17
C TYR A 146 -18.25 -6.09 -12.49
N TRP A 147 -18.61 -7.28 -12.06
CA TRP A 147 -19.86 -7.51 -11.33
C TRP A 147 -19.63 -7.84 -9.86
N THR A 148 -18.40 -8.18 -9.48
CA THR A 148 -18.01 -8.38 -8.09
C THR A 148 -16.70 -7.65 -7.80
N THR A 149 -16.39 -7.38 -6.53
CA THR A 149 -15.18 -6.71 -6.06
C THR A 149 -14.59 -7.47 -4.88
N ASN A 150 -13.37 -7.15 -4.46
CA ASN A 150 -12.75 -7.75 -3.27
C ASN A 150 -13.59 -7.58 -2.00
N GLU A 151 -14.36 -6.51 -1.92
CA GLU A 151 -15.22 -6.24 -0.78
C GLU A 151 -16.53 -7.01 -0.82
N THR A 152 -16.93 -7.49 -2.00
CA THR A 152 -18.23 -8.16 -2.20
C THR A 152 -18.45 -9.32 -1.23
N PRO A 153 -17.52 -10.27 -1.03
CA PRO A 153 -17.71 -11.37 -0.09
C PRO A 153 -17.92 -10.88 1.34
N ILE A 154 -17.17 -9.87 1.76
CA ILE A 154 -17.21 -9.34 3.13
C ILE A 154 -18.49 -8.56 3.37
N GLN A 155 -18.90 -7.73 2.41
CA GLN A 155 -20.16 -6.98 2.48
C GLN A 155 -21.36 -7.94 2.51
N LEU A 156 -21.33 -8.99 1.70
CA LEU A 156 -22.38 -10.02 1.68
C LEU A 156 -22.47 -10.75 3.03
N LEU A 157 -21.33 -11.18 3.60
CA LEU A 157 -21.26 -11.77 4.94
C LEU A 157 -21.85 -10.84 5.99
N ARG A 158 -21.51 -9.57 5.93
CA ARG A 158 -22.00 -8.58 6.86
C ARG A 158 -23.52 -8.47 6.82
N HIS A 159 -24.10 -8.38 5.64
CA HIS A 159 -25.56 -8.40 5.51
C HIS A 159 -26.15 -9.71 6.03
N LEU A 160 -25.53 -10.84 5.71
CA LEU A 160 -25.97 -12.17 6.12
C LEU A 160 -25.99 -12.33 7.64
N PHE A 161 -24.88 -11.98 8.31
CA PHE A 161 -24.75 -12.11 9.77
C PHE A 161 -25.52 -11.04 10.57
N SER A 162 -26.03 -9.99 9.92
CA SER A 162 -26.92 -9.03 10.56
C SER A 162 -28.36 -9.54 10.71
N ILE A 163 -28.74 -10.58 9.99
CA ILE A 163 -30.08 -11.17 10.03
C ILE A 163 -30.07 -12.32 11.04
N PRO A 164 -30.89 -12.30 12.11
CA PRO A 164 -31.02 -13.45 13.00
C PRO A 164 -31.44 -14.71 12.26
N LEU A 165 -30.88 -15.87 12.65
CA LEU A 165 -31.11 -17.13 11.95
C LEU A 165 -32.58 -17.53 11.89
N ASN A 166 -33.36 -17.27 12.95
CA ASN A 166 -34.80 -17.53 13.04
C ASN A 166 -35.66 -16.60 12.16
N ASN A 167 -35.08 -15.53 11.62
CA ASN A 167 -35.72 -14.63 10.66
C ASN A 167 -35.44 -15.03 9.19
N ILE A 168 -34.73 -16.13 8.97
CA ILE A 168 -34.53 -16.71 7.65
C ILE A 168 -35.62 -17.73 7.40
N HIS A 169 -36.58 -17.35 6.58
CA HIS A 169 -37.66 -18.25 6.17
C HIS A 169 -37.14 -19.20 5.09
N VAL A 170 -36.75 -20.40 5.51
CA VAL A 170 -36.26 -21.44 4.60
C VAL A 170 -37.49 -22.03 3.86
N ASN A 171 -37.90 -21.35 2.80
CA ASN A 171 -38.75 -22.01 1.81
C ASN A 171 -37.84 -22.91 0.95
N THR A 172 -38.40 -24.00 0.42
CA THR A 172 -37.70 -24.85 -0.56
C THR A 172 -37.54 -24.10 -1.87
N ILE A 173 -36.49 -23.24 -1.93
CA ILE A 173 -36.10 -22.57 -3.17
C ILE A 173 -35.01 -23.42 -3.88
N SER A 174 -35.06 -23.43 -5.21
CA SER A 174 -34.09 -24.18 -5.99
C SER A 174 -32.68 -23.52 -5.93
N ASN A 175 -31.64 -24.28 -6.19
CA ASN A 175 -30.26 -23.77 -6.27
C ASN A 175 -30.16 -22.65 -7.32
N GLU A 176 -30.87 -22.77 -8.44
CA GLU A 176 -30.90 -21.71 -9.45
C GLU A 176 -31.45 -20.41 -8.92
N GLN A 177 -32.51 -20.46 -8.10
CA GLN A 177 -33.08 -19.27 -7.48
C GLN A 177 -32.09 -18.67 -6.46
N ILE A 178 -31.39 -19.50 -5.70
CA ILE A 178 -30.36 -19.05 -4.74
C ILE A 178 -29.27 -18.29 -5.48
N GLU A 179 -28.68 -18.89 -6.52
CA GLU A 179 -27.59 -18.28 -7.30
C GLU A 179 -28.05 -16.95 -7.94
N MET A 180 -29.23 -16.91 -8.56
CA MET A 180 -29.80 -15.70 -9.14
C MET A 180 -30.04 -14.63 -8.09
N ASN A 181 -30.54 -14.98 -6.92
CA ASN A 181 -30.78 -14.02 -5.84
C ASN A 181 -29.45 -13.46 -5.29
N ILE A 182 -28.43 -14.30 -5.10
CA ILE A 182 -27.10 -13.82 -4.69
C ILE A 182 -26.49 -12.90 -5.75
N PHE A 183 -26.58 -13.25 -7.04
CA PHE A 183 -26.14 -12.38 -8.12
C PHE A 183 -26.85 -11.02 -8.08
N LYS A 184 -28.18 -10.99 -7.92
CA LYS A 184 -28.96 -9.76 -7.75
C LYS A 184 -28.51 -8.95 -6.53
N ILE A 185 -28.23 -9.60 -5.40
CA ILE A 185 -27.76 -8.94 -4.17
C ILE A 185 -26.43 -8.26 -4.44
N ILE A 186 -25.48 -8.94 -5.10
CA ILE A 186 -24.18 -8.36 -5.46
C ILE A 186 -24.35 -7.09 -6.29
N LEU A 187 -25.21 -7.13 -7.30
CA LEU A 187 -25.47 -5.96 -8.13
C LEU A 187 -26.19 -4.82 -7.37
N LEU A 188 -27.02 -5.13 -6.39
CA LEU A 188 -27.64 -4.15 -5.49
C LEU A 188 -26.62 -3.51 -4.57
N MET A 189 -25.65 -4.28 -4.07
CA MET A 189 -24.54 -3.74 -3.28
C MET A 189 -23.68 -2.79 -4.14
N ASN A 190 -23.35 -3.19 -5.36
CA ASN A 190 -22.62 -2.35 -6.31
C ASN A 190 -23.34 -1.02 -6.60
N GLN A 191 -24.68 -1.04 -6.69
CA GLN A 191 -25.47 0.17 -6.93
C GLN A 191 -25.40 1.14 -5.75
N LYS A 192 -25.22 0.62 -4.51
CA LYS A 192 -25.06 1.41 -3.29
C LYS A 192 -23.60 1.82 -3.06
N ALA A 193 -22.65 1.17 -3.74
CA ALA A 193 -21.24 1.48 -3.62
C ALA A 193 -20.94 2.93 -3.99
N MET A 194 -20.09 3.56 -3.22
CA MET A 194 -19.75 4.97 -3.45
C MET A 194 -18.82 5.08 -4.64
N LYS A 195 -19.09 6.04 -5.52
CA LYS A 195 -18.20 6.40 -6.63
C LYS A 195 -17.10 7.32 -6.12
N TYR A 196 -15.87 7.11 -6.61
CA TYR A 196 -14.76 7.98 -6.28
C TYR A 196 -15.02 9.42 -6.72
N LYS A 197 -14.72 10.37 -5.82
CA LYS A 197 -14.88 11.80 -6.06
C LYS A 197 -13.50 12.46 -6.17
N ILE A 198 -13.29 13.18 -7.24
CA ILE A 198 -12.11 14.02 -7.45
C ILE A 198 -12.55 15.39 -7.97
N LYS A 199 -12.01 16.47 -7.40
CA LYS A 199 -12.30 17.83 -7.85
C LYS A 199 -11.68 18.09 -9.22
N SER A 200 -12.32 18.92 -10.03
CA SER A 200 -11.87 19.21 -11.41
C SER A 200 -10.44 19.76 -11.46
N LYS A 201 -10.03 20.57 -10.49
CA LYS A 201 -8.68 21.15 -10.40
C LYS A 201 -7.58 20.10 -10.12
N ASP A 202 -7.94 18.98 -9.53
CA ASP A 202 -7.01 17.90 -9.13
C ASP A 202 -6.99 16.75 -10.17
N ARG A 203 -7.69 16.93 -11.30
CA ARG A 203 -7.78 15.93 -12.37
C ARG A 203 -6.57 16.01 -13.32
N ASN A 204 -5.40 15.78 -12.79
CA ASN A 204 -4.21 15.49 -13.58
C ASN A 204 -4.05 13.98 -13.79
N LEU A 205 -3.17 13.57 -14.69
CA LEU A 205 -3.04 12.17 -15.06
C LEU A 205 -2.50 11.32 -13.90
N GLU A 206 -1.54 11.85 -13.15
CA GLU A 206 -0.94 11.21 -11.98
C GLU A 206 -1.99 10.87 -10.92
N ASN A 207 -2.83 11.84 -10.59
CA ASN A 207 -3.89 11.68 -9.59
C ASN A 207 -4.97 10.70 -10.06
N LEU A 208 -5.29 10.68 -11.35
CA LEU A 208 -6.25 9.74 -11.90
C LEU A 208 -5.70 8.32 -11.94
N VAL A 209 -4.42 8.14 -12.30
CA VAL A 209 -3.75 6.83 -12.25
C VAL A 209 -3.68 6.34 -10.80
N PHE A 210 -3.31 7.21 -9.86
CA PHE A 210 -3.30 6.88 -8.44
C PHE A 210 -4.69 6.47 -7.93
N LEU A 211 -5.72 7.27 -8.20
CA LEU A 211 -7.08 6.97 -7.80
C LEU A 211 -7.60 5.67 -8.41
N ASN A 212 -7.30 5.44 -9.69
CA ASN A 212 -7.64 4.20 -10.36
C ASN A 212 -6.90 3.00 -9.75
N SER A 213 -5.64 3.17 -9.36
CA SER A 213 -4.86 2.13 -8.69
C SER A 213 -5.41 1.79 -7.32
N VAL A 214 -5.78 2.81 -6.51
CA VAL A 214 -6.46 2.60 -5.21
C VAL A 214 -7.80 1.89 -5.41
N ASN A 215 -8.58 2.29 -6.42
CA ASN A 215 -9.84 1.64 -6.75
C ASN A 215 -9.64 0.19 -7.23
N ASN A 216 -8.63 -0.04 -8.07
CA ASN A 216 -8.33 -1.37 -8.60
C ASN A 216 -7.82 -2.36 -7.55
N ILE A 217 -7.26 -1.90 -6.43
CA ILE A 217 -6.99 -2.79 -5.29
C ILE A 217 -8.29 -3.38 -4.74
N ASN A 218 -9.35 -2.60 -4.70
CA ASN A 218 -10.67 -3.10 -4.32
C ASN A 218 -11.31 -3.95 -5.43
N MET A 219 -10.87 -3.81 -6.68
CA MET A 219 -11.37 -4.56 -7.85
C MET A 219 -10.41 -5.67 -8.30
N LYS A 220 -9.11 -5.58 -7.98
CA LYS A 220 -8.13 -6.64 -8.27
C LYS A 220 -8.37 -7.82 -7.36
N LEU A 221 -9.20 -8.66 -7.84
CA LEU A 221 -9.37 -9.97 -7.28
C LEU A 221 -8.18 -10.84 -7.70
N HIS A 222 -7.30 -11.05 -6.74
CA HIS A 222 -6.80 -12.40 -6.49
C HIS A 222 -6.02 -13.03 -7.63
N HIS A 223 -5.08 -12.32 -8.23
CA HIS A 223 -4.04 -13.04 -8.96
C HIS A 223 -3.34 -13.97 -7.95
N GLU A 224 -3.34 -15.27 -8.22
CA GLU A 224 -2.69 -16.29 -7.40
C GLU A 224 -1.26 -15.89 -7.01
N ASN A 225 -0.57 -15.21 -7.90
CA ASN A 225 0.78 -14.68 -7.69
C ASN A 225 0.83 -13.57 -6.64
N GLU A 226 -0.18 -12.71 -6.54
CA GLU A 226 -0.24 -11.68 -5.50
C GLU A 226 -0.48 -12.32 -4.13
N ARG A 227 -1.35 -13.32 -4.04
CA ARG A 227 -1.58 -14.07 -2.80
C ARG A 227 -0.32 -14.79 -2.35
N LYS A 228 0.40 -15.46 -3.26
CA LYS A 228 1.69 -16.10 -2.98
C LYS A 228 2.71 -15.09 -2.46
N SER A 229 2.88 -13.99 -3.16
CA SER A 229 3.78 -12.91 -2.76
C SER A 229 3.43 -12.37 -1.38
N ARG A 230 2.14 -12.15 -1.11
CA ARG A 230 1.66 -11.68 0.18
C ARG A 230 1.89 -12.71 1.28
N THR A 231 1.68 -13.99 1.01
CA THR A 231 1.91 -15.07 1.97
C THR A 231 3.38 -15.13 2.38
N ILE A 232 4.30 -15.04 1.42
CA ILE A 232 5.75 -15.02 1.70
C ILE A 232 6.11 -13.82 2.55
N MET A 233 5.68 -12.65 2.16
CA MET A 233 5.95 -11.41 2.90
C MET A 233 5.42 -11.50 4.33
N GLN A 234 4.15 -11.83 4.49
CA GLN A 234 3.52 -11.93 5.81
C GLN A 234 4.13 -13.03 6.67
N GLY A 235 4.47 -14.18 6.06
CA GLY A 235 5.15 -15.29 6.74
C GLY A 235 6.55 -14.89 7.21
N SER A 236 7.33 -14.26 6.35
CA SER A 236 8.65 -13.74 6.69
C SER A 236 8.57 -12.72 7.84
N PHE A 237 7.65 -11.76 7.74
CA PHE A 237 7.46 -10.77 8.81
C PHE A 237 7.03 -11.41 10.13
N ALA A 238 6.15 -12.41 10.08
CA ALA A 238 5.73 -13.15 11.27
C ALA A 238 6.92 -13.85 11.97
N ILE A 239 7.75 -14.56 11.20
CA ILE A 239 8.92 -15.25 11.72
C ILE A 239 9.87 -14.26 12.39
N HIS A 240 10.21 -13.17 11.72
CA HIS A 240 11.05 -12.12 12.30
C HIS A 240 10.44 -11.50 13.57
N PHE A 241 9.11 -11.27 13.55
CA PHE A 241 8.41 -10.67 14.69
C PHE A 241 8.39 -11.58 15.91
N PHE A 242 8.03 -12.85 15.74
CA PHE A 242 8.00 -13.79 16.85
C PHE A 242 9.40 -14.11 17.38
N LYS A 243 10.41 -14.21 16.52
CA LYS A 243 11.81 -14.31 16.93
C LYS A 243 12.23 -13.07 17.76
N PHE A 244 11.84 -11.89 17.32
CA PHE A 244 12.09 -10.64 18.05
C PHE A 244 11.40 -10.63 19.42
N LEU A 245 10.11 -10.97 19.50
CA LEU A 245 9.40 -11.05 20.78
C LEU A 245 10.04 -12.07 21.73
N ASN A 246 10.45 -13.23 21.20
CA ASN A 246 11.06 -14.30 22.01
C ASN A 246 12.48 -13.95 22.50
N SER A 247 13.23 -13.14 21.77
CA SER A 247 14.58 -12.70 22.16
C SER A 247 14.60 -11.63 23.25
N GLU A 248 13.47 -10.94 23.46
CA GLU A 248 13.37 -9.81 24.37
C GLU A 248 12.54 -10.16 25.61
N ASN A 249 13.18 -10.35 26.77
CA ASN A 249 12.51 -10.73 28.02
C ASN A 249 11.30 -9.86 28.38
N ARG A 250 11.35 -8.56 28.06
CA ARG A 250 10.26 -7.60 28.32
C ARG A 250 8.98 -7.92 27.54
N TYR A 251 9.04 -8.69 26.44
CA TYR A 251 7.88 -9.04 25.62
C TYR A 251 7.41 -10.48 25.84
N LYS A 252 8.05 -11.23 26.71
CA LYS A 252 7.69 -12.63 26.98
C LYS A 252 6.24 -12.78 27.41
N CYS A 253 5.76 -11.89 28.28
CA CYS A 253 4.35 -11.91 28.70
C CYS A 253 3.36 -11.70 27.54
N LEU A 254 3.70 -10.91 26.53
CA LEU A 254 2.86 -10.73 25.33
C LEU A 254 2.78 -12.03 24.53
N MET A 255 3.90 -12.73 24.38
CA MET A 255 3.97 -14.02 23.72
C MET A 255 3.14 -15.06 24.47
N ASP A 256 3.28 -15.15 25.78
CA ASP A 256 2.57 -16.14 26.60
C ASP A 256 1.04 -15.94 26.53
N VAL A 257 0.58 -14.68 26.59
CA VAL A 257 -0.85 -14.36 26.45
C VAL A 257 -1.36 -14.71 25.06
N PHE A 258 -0.59 -14.38 24.00
CA PHE A 258 -0.93 -14.71 22.62
C PHE A 258 -1.05 -16.21 22.41
N LEU A 259 -0.06 -16.99 22.84
CA LEU A 259 -0.05 -18.45 22.72
C LEU A 259 -1.23 -19.08 23.49
N LYS A 260 -1.52 -18.59 24.70
CA LYS A 260 -2.67 -19.04 25.46
C LYS A 260 -4.00 -18.76 24.76
N THR A 261 -4.14 -17.61 24.11
CA THR A 261 -5.36 -17.23 23.37
C THR A 261 -5.64 -18.20 22.22
N HIS A 262 -4.60 -18.74 21.59
CA HIS A 262 -4.70 -19.69 20.48
C HIS A 262 -4.57 -21.16 20.90
N ASN A 263 -4.45 -21.47 22.18
CA ASN A 263 -4.13 -22.83 22.66
C ASN A 263 -2.88 -23.44 21.96
N ALA A 264 -1.90 -22.58 21.66
CA ALA A 264 -0.65 -22.97 21.02
C ALA A 264 0.46 -23.15 22.07
N LYS A 265 1.31 -24.15 21.88
CA LYS A 265 2.51 -24.35 22.73
C LYS A 265 3.65 -23.44 22.28
N TYR A 266 3.79 -23.28 20.97
CA TYR A 266 4.86 -22.51 20.34
C TYR A 266 4.28 -21.62 19.23
N TRP A 267 4.88 -20.47 19.00
CA TRP A 267 4.45 -19.55 17.94
C TRP A 267 4.60 -20.17 16.53
N GLN A 268 5.52 -21.12 16.34
CA GLN A 268 5.68 -21.87 15.10
C GLN A 268 4.41 -22.63 14.73
N GLU A 269 3.71 -23.24 15.72
CA GLU A 269 2.44 -23.94 15.44
C GLU A 269 1.39 -23.01 14.85
N TYR A 270 1.33 -21.76 15.31
CA TYR A 270 0.42 -20.76 14.78
C TYR A 270 0.70 -20.45 13.31
N ILE A 271 1.97 -20.18 12.97
CA ILE A 271 2.37 -19.88 11.60
C ILE A 271 2.17 -21.11 10.70
N ARG A 272 2.61 -22.30 11.15
CA ARG A 272 2.42 -23.55 10.41
C ARG A 272 0.97 -23.85 10.10
N THR A 273 0.07 -23.59 11.05
CA THR A 273 -1.37 -23.81 10.84
C THR A 273 -1.90 -22.96 9.70
N ILE A 274 -1.59 -21.66 9.67
CA ILE A 274 -2.06 -20.77 8.62
C ILE A 274 -1.43 -21.13 7.27
N LEU A 275 -0.12 -21.35 7.24
CA LEU A 275 0.59 -21.76 6.01
C LEU A 275 0.12 -23.13 5.53
N GLY A 276 -0.15 -24.08 6.45
CA GLY A 276 -0.70 -25.38 6.12
C GLY A 276 -2.06 -25.30 5.43
N ILE A 277 -2.96 -24.44 5.91
CA ILE A 277 -4.25 -24.17 5.24
C ILE A 277 -4.03 -23.62 3.83
N VAL A 278 -3.12 -22.65 3.69
CA VAL A 278 -2.81 -22.03 2.39
C VAL A 278 -2.27 -23.05 1.41
N VAL A 279 -1.35 -23.90 1.85
CA VAL A 279 -0.73 -24.95 1.02
C VAL A 279 -1.75 -26.03 0.65
N ALA A 280 -2.51 -26.56 1.63
CA ALA A 280 -3.51 -27.60 1.42
C ALA A 280 -4.57 -27.21 0.40
N LEU A 281 -5.03 -25.96 0.42
CA LEU A 281 -6.06 -25.47 -0.48
C LEU A 281 -5.51 -24.78 -1.74
N ASN A 282 -4.22 -24.51 -1.79
CA ASN A 282 -3.52 -23.85 -2.92
C ASN A 282 -4.29 -22.62 -3.49
N TYR A 283 -4.95 -21.85 -2.62
CA TYR A 283 -5.81 -20.71 -2.95
C TYR A 283 -7.00 -21.00 -3.89
N LYS A 284 -7.24 -22.26 -4.25
CA LYS A 284 -8.25 -22.66 -5.24
C LYS A 284 -9.62 -22.95 -4.66
N SER A 285 -9.66 -23.41 -3.40
CA SER A 285 -10.90 -23.71 -2.70
C SER A 285 -10.98 -22.90 -1.41
N GLY A 286 -12.18 -22.40 -1.08
CA GLY A 286 -12.45 -21.85 0.24
C GLY A 286 -12.97 -22.89 1.24
N PHE A 287 -13.01 -24.19 0.87
CA PHE A 287 -13.54 -25.26 1.73
C PHE A 287 -12.43 -26.13 2.28
N LEU A 288 -12.46 -26.32 3.59
CA LEU A 288 -11.64 -27.26 4.31
C LEU A 288 -12.57 -28.28 5.00
N ASP A 289 -12.44 -29.54 4.64
CA ASP A 289 -13.22 -30.63 5.22
C ASP A 289 -12.85 -30.84 6.70
N LYS A 290 -13.86 -31.07 7.55
CA LYS A 290 -13.65 -31.42 8.98
C LYS A 290 -12.82 -32.71 9.16
N ASP A 291 -12.97 -33.64 8.21
CA ASP A 291 -12.30 -34.94 8.20
C ASP A 291 -10.99 -34.89 7.40
N LEU A 292 -10.54 -33.67 7.01
CA LEU A 292 -9.24 -33.52 6.40
C LEU A 292 -8.25 -34.23 7.31
N ARG A 293 -7.86 -35.45 6.89
CA ARG A 293 -6.87 -36.25 7.61
C ARG A 293 -5.59 -35.45 7.56
N LEU A 294 -5.39 -34.76 8.64
CA LEU A 294 -4.14 -34.16 8.98
C LEU A 294 -3.25 -35.37 9.30
N ASP A 295 -2.60 -35.98 8.28
CA ASP A 295 -1.63 -37.03 8.48
C ASP A 295 -0.62 -36.56 9.53
N GLU A 296 0.02 -37.45 10.26
CA GLU A 296 0.88 -37.14 11.41
C GLU A 296 2.02 -36.15 11.09
N ASP A 297 2.34 -35.95 9.83
CA ASP A 297 3.26 -34.91 9.30
C ASP A 297 2.59 -33.54 9.11
N HIS A 298 1.36 -33.31 9.58
CA HIS A 298 0.56 -32.19 9.15
C HIS A 298 0.61 -30.97 10.05
N LEU A 299 0.75 -29.89 9.33
CA LEU A 299 1.04 -28.55 9.77
C LEU A 299 -0.13 -27.83 10.43
N ILE A 300 -1.37 -28.38 10.41
CA ILE A 300 -2.57 -27.68 10.88
C ILE A 300 -2.95 -28.13 12.29
N ASN A 301 -2.81 -27.22 13.27
CA ASN A 301 -3.29 -27.43 14.62
C ASN A 301 -4.78 -27.08 14.73
N LYS A 302 -5.62 -28.06 15.11
CA LYS A 302 -7.07 -27.89 15.21
C LYS A 302 -7.49 -26.81 16.21
N ASN A 303 -6.81 -26.67 17.33
CA ASN A 303 -7.14 -25.65 18.33
C ASN A 303 -6.91 -24.24 17.77
N ILE A 304 -5.82 -24.05 17.04
CA ILE A 304 -5.51 -22.78 16.38
C ILE A 304 -6.54 -22.50 15.29
N LEU A 305 -6.86 -23.50 14.46
CA LEU A 305 -7.90 -23.39 13.44
C LEU A 305 -9.24 -22.94 14.04
N GLU A 306 -9.68 -23.59 15.13
CA GLU A 306 -10.92 -23.24 15.84
C GLU A 306 -10.87 -21.80 16.40
N SER A 307 -9.70 -21.34 16.88
CA SER A 307 -9.54 -19.96 17.38
C SER A 307 -9.74 -18.91 16.29
N LEU A 308 -9.55 -19.28 15.02
CA LEU A 308 -9.73 -18.42 13.85
C LEU A 308 -11.14 -18.49 13.25
N CYS A 309 -12.05 -19.26 13.88
CA CYS A 309 -13.39 -19.51 13.35
C CYS A 309 -14.46 -18.62 13.94
N ILE A 310 -15.45 -18.30 13.10
CA ILE A 310 -16.77 -17.75 13.48
C ILE A 310 -17.78 -18.89 13.31
N PRO A 311 -18.63 -19.20 14.31
CA PRO A 311 -19.75 -20.10 14.12
C PRO A 311 -20.73 -19.55 13.07
N TYR A 312 -21.25 -20.42 12.20
CA TYR A 312 -22.17 -20.00 11.13
C TYR A 312 -23.50 -19.42 11.64
N ASP A 313 -23.90 -19.76 12.85
CA ASP A 313 -25.20 -19.44 13.43
C ASP A 313 -25.23 -18.14 14.26
N ILE A 314 -24.09 -17.52 14.50
CA ILE A 314 -24.06 -16.27 15.27
C ILE A 314 -24.77 -15.13 14.53
N THR A 315 -25.31 -14.20 15.32
CA THR A 315 -25.79 -12.91 14.81
C THR A 315 -24.87 -11.80 15.29
N ILE A 316 -24.36 -11.00 14.36
CA ILE A 316 -23.48 -9.88 14.67
C ILE A 316 -24.32 -8.60 14.69
N LYS A 317 -24.42 -7.99 15.87
CA LYS A 317 -25.04 -6.67 16.00
C LYS A 317 -24.00 -5.62 15.60
N TYR A 318 -24.13 -5.09 14.41
CA TYR A 318 -23.42 -3.87 14.02
C TYR A 318 -24.09 -2.70 14.73
N GLY A 319 -23.30 -1.77 15.31
CA GLY A 319 -23.84 -0.67 16.14
C GLY A 319 -25.04 0.00 15.51
N THR A 320 -26.04 0.26 16.33
CA THR A 320 -27.41 0.67 15.97
C THR A 320 -27.56 2.11 15.48
N LYS A 321 -26.47 2.79 15.16
CA LYS A 321 -26.54 4.05 14.44
C LYS A 321 -26.80 3.73 12.99
N ASP A 322 -27.98 4.04 12.57
CA ASP A 322 -28.65 3.94 11.28
C ASP A 322 -27.90 3.14 10.19
N ALA A 323 -28.61 2.21 9.54
CA ALA A 323 -28.07 1.42 8.41
C ALA A 323 -27.51 2.32 7.27
N ASP A 324 -27.81 3.61 7.31
CA ASP A 324 -27.24 4.66 6.46
C ASP A 324 -26.02 5.38 7.07
N ASP A 325 -25.65 5.10 8.33
CA ASP A 325 -24.42 5.63 8.91
C ASP A 325 -23.22 4.93 8.23
N ARG A 326 -22.59 5.67 7.33
CA ARG A 326 -21.42 5.22 6.53
C ARG A 326 -20.30 4.64 7.40
N ASN A 327 -20.17 5.10 8.65
CA ASN A 327 -19.19 4.62 9.61
C ASN A 327 -19.53 3.27 10.23
N ALA A 328 -20.83 2.92 10.36
CA ALA A 328 -21.23 1.58 10.81
C ALA A 328 -20.97 0.50 9.75
N ASN A 329 -20.80 0.91 8.49
CA ASN A 329 -20.63 0.00 7.35
C ASN A 329 -19.22 -0.59 7.21
N ILE A 330 -18.23 -0.20 8.06
CA ILE A 330 -16.81 -0.43 7.81
C ILE A 330 -16.15 -1.30 8.89
N ASP A 331 -16.88 -1.72 9.90
CA ASP A 331 -16.30 -2.57 10.94
C ASP A 331 -16.20 -4.03 10.52
N TYR A 332 -15.13 -4.35 9.78
CA TYR A 332 -14.78 -5.73 9.43
C TYR A 332 -13.91 -6.44 10.47
N ARG A 333 -13.74 -5.88 11.68
CA ARG A 333 -12.83 -6.43 12.70
C ARG A 333 -13.14 -7.88 13.05
N VAL A 334 -14.42 -8.21 13.20
CA VAL A 334 -14.82 -9.60 13.52
C VAL A 334 -14.35 -10.56 12.42
N PHE A 335 -14.57 -10.20 11.16
CA PHE A 335 -14.19 -11.01 10.01
C PHE A 335 -12.69 -11.04 9.80
N ARG A 336 -12.00 -9.93 10.01
CA ARG A 336 -10.53 -9.88 9.91
C ARG A 336 -9.86 -10.74 10.97
N ASN A 337 -10.37 -10.70 12.19
CA ASN A 337 -9.80 -11.45 13.30
C ASN A 337 -10.11 -12.94 13.23
N LYS A 338 -11.22 -13.30 12.62
CA LYS A 338 -11.67 -14.70 12.46
C LYS A 338 -12.05 -14.95 11.01
N PRO A 339 -11.08 -15.19 10.11
CA PRO A 339 -11.28 -15.27 8.66
C PRO A 339 -11.93 -16.58 8.17
N ILE A 340 -12.34 -17.46 9.07
CA ILE A 340 -12.90 -18.78 8.76
C ILE A 340 -14.27 -18.88 9.39
N ILE A 341 -15.23 -19.52 8.70
CA ILE A 341 -16.54 -19.84 9.23
C ILE A 341 -16.62 -21.36 9.46
N LYS A 342 -16.99 -21.77 10.67
CA LYS A 342 -17.29 -23.16 10.98
C LYS A 342 -18.76 -23.44 10.66
N MET A 343 -19.01 -24.39 9.75
CA MET A 343 -20.33 -24.80 9.28
C MET A 343 -21.03 -25.75 10.26
N SER A 344 -22.33 -25.98 10.09
CA SER A 344 -23.11 -26.89 10.95
C SER A 344 -22.64 -28.34 10.91
N ASN A 345 -22.17 -28.79 9.76
CA ASN A 345 -21.60 -30.13 9.55
C ASN A 345 -20.18 -30.31 10.08
N GLY A 346 -19.57 -29.22 10.58
CA GLY A 346 -18.21 -29.18 11.10
C GLY A 346 -17.14 -28.80 10.09
N ASP A 347 -17.46 -28.64 8.81
CA ASP A 347 -16.54 -28.14 7.79
C ASP A 347 -16.19 -26.67 8.03
N TYR A 348 -15.12 -26.21 7.39
CA TYR A 348 -14.64 -24.84 7.51
C TYR A 348 -14.68 -24.12 6.16
N CYS A 349 -15.12 -22.87 6.19
CA CYS A 349 -15.19 -22.00 5.02
C CYS A 349 -14.26 -20.80 5.16
N ILE A 350 -13.29 -20.65 4.26
CA ILE A 350 -12.44 -19.47 4.15
C ILE A 350 -13.14 -18.51 3.19
N TYR A 351 -13.66 -17.44 3.72
CA TYR A 351 -14.43 -16.48 2.92
C TYR A 351 -13.59 -15.33 2.35
N ASN A 352 -12.35 -15.17 2.85
CA ASN A 352 -11.43 -14.16 2.33
C ASN A 352 -9.98 -14.57 2.59
N TRP A 353 -9.25 -14.84 1.51
CA TRP A 353 -7.86 -15.25 1.56
C TRP A 353 -6.94 -14.17 2.14
N GLU A 354 -7.21 -12.90 1.84
CA GLU A 354 -6.37 -11.81 2.34
C GLU A 354 -6.43 -11.71 3.86
N PHE A 355 -7.63 -11.86 4.44
CA PHE A 355 -7.76 -11.85 5.90
C PHE A 355 -7.07 -13.04 6.55
N LEU A 356 -7.12 -14.22 5.93
CA LEU A 356 -6.39 -15.38 6.43
C LEU A 356 -4.87 -15.17 6.36
N ILE A 357 -4.36 -14.68 5.23
CA ILE A 357 -2.94 -14.40 5.05
C ILE A 357 -2.49 -13.27 6.00
N ASP A 358 -3.31 -12.24 6.19
CA ASP A 358 -3.03 -11.16 7.13
C ASP A 358 -2.93 -11.63 8.59
N ARG A 359 -3.52 -12.79 8.92
CA ARG A 359 -3.35 -13.41 10.25
C ARG A 359 -1.90 -13.79 10.53
N LEU A 360 -1.07 -13.97 9.51
CA LEU A 360 0.36 -14.20 9.72
C LEU A 360 1.03 -13.01 10.42
N PHE A 361 0.79 -11.77 9.96
CA PHE A 361 1.43 -10.60 10.55
C PHE A 361 0.56 -9.34 10.66
N ASN A 362 -0.03 -8.85 9.56
CA ASN A 362 -0.70 -7.54 9.58
C ASN A 362 -1.86 -7.44 10.58
N SER A 363 -2.62 -8.52 10.75
CA SER A 363 -3.72 -8.57 11.72
C SER A 363 -3.24 -8.73 13.15
N LEU A 364 -2.02 -9.22 13.38
CA LEU A 364 -1.46 -9.39 14.73
C LEU A 364 -1.41 -8.06 15.49
N TYR A 365 -1.20 -6.94 14.81
CA TYR A 365 -1.24 -5.63 15.44
C TYR A 365 -2.55 -5.37 16.21
N PHE A 366 -3.69 -5.67 15.55
CA PHE A 366 -5.00 -5.46 16.17
C PHE A 366 -5.25 -6.48 17.25
N GLU A 367 -4.84 -7.72 17.05
CA GLU A 367 -4.98 -8.78 18.01
C GLU A 367 -4.16 -8.53 19.26
N PHE A 368 -2.88 -8.19 19.13
CA PHE A 368 -2.03 -7.82 20.28
C PHE A 368 -2.58 -6.61 21.03
N LYS A 369 -3.22 -5.66 20.34
CA LYS A 369 -3.87 -4.53 20.99
C LYS A 369 -5.08 -4.94 21.83
N ASP A 370 -5.78 -5.99 21.40
CA ASP A 370 -7.03 -6.47 22.00
C ASP A 370 -6.78 -7.67 22.98
N LEU A 371 -5.53 -8.10 23.17
CA LEU A 371 -5.20 -9.17 24.13
C LEU A 371 -5.61 -8.76 25.56
N PRO A 372 -6.18 -9.70 26.35
CA PRO A 372 -6.59 -9.43 27.71
C PRO A 372 -5.40 -9.22 28.66
N ASN A 373 -5.62 -8.46 29.73
CA ASN A 373 -4.68 -8.31 30.85
C ASN A 373 -3.29 -7.73 30.52
N LEU A 374 -3.15 -6.99 29.44
CA LEU A 374 -1.87 -6.38 29.05
C LEU A 374 -1.50 -5.13 29.86
N GLY A 375 -2.45 -4.50 30.55
CA GLY A 375 -2.19 -3.28 31.34
C GLY A 375 -1.56 -2.17 30.50
N ASN A 376 -0.41 -1.68 30.95
CA ASN A 376 0.32 -0.59 30.27
C ASN A 376 0.91 -0.99 28.91
N PHE A 377 1.04 -2.29 28.60
CA PHE A 377 1.56 -2.73 27.30
C PHE A 377 0.64 -2.33 26.14
N THR A 378 -0.68 -2.25 26.34
CA THR A 378 -1.63 -1.84 25.29
C THR A 378 -1.22 -0.51 24.65
N LYS A 379 -0.71 0.45 25.43
CA LYS A 379 -0.22 1.74 24.92
C LYS A 379 1.08 1.62 24.13
N GLN A 380 1.85 0.55 24.33
CA GLN A 380 3.15 0.33 23.68
C GLN A 380 3.02 -0.46 22.37
N ILE A 381 1.90 -1.15 22.13
CA ILE A 381 1.70 -1.98 20.94
C ILE A 381 1.92 -1.19 19.62
N PRO A 382 1.39 0.04 19.44
CA PRO A 382 1.68 0.80 18.23
C PRO A 382 3.19 0.97 17.98
N SER A 383 3.95 1.44 18.99
CA SER A 383 5.40 1.62 18.86
C SER A 383 6.15 0.29 18.73
N LEU A 384 5.65 -0.80 19.32
CA LEU A 384 6.23 -2.14 19.19
C LEU A 384 6.23 -2.58 17.72
N PHE A 385 5.11 -2.47 17.04
CA PHE A 385 4.97 -2.92 15.65
C PHE A 385 5.63 -1.97 14.64
N THR A 386 5.53 -0.66 14.85
CA THR A 386 6.05 0.33 13.90
C THR A 386 7.54 0.62 14.14
N ASP A 387 7.85 1.39 15.16
CA ASP A 387 9.20 1.89 15.46
C ASP A 387 10.17 0.74 15.83
N LYS A 388 9.81 -0.08 16.83
CA LYS A 388 10.78 -1.05 17.38
C LYS A 388 10.97 -2.26 16.49
N PHE A 389 9.89 -2.76 15.87
CA PHE A 389 9.98 -3.92 15.01
C PHE A 389 10.16 -3.55 13.55
N ALA A 390 9.19 -2.90 12.89
CA ALA A 390 9.25 -2.71 11.45
C ALA A 390 10.44 -1.82 11.03
N GLU A 391 10.57 -0.64 11.64
CA GLU A 391 11.59 0.33 11.23
C GLU A 391 13.00 -0.05 11.74
N LYS A 392 13.15 -0.45 13.01
CA LYS A 392 14.47 -0.70 13.60
C LYS A 392 14.98 -2.13 13.47
N LYS A 393 14.11 -3.13 13.60
CA LYS A 393 14.53 -4.54 13.55
C LYS A 393 14.40 -5.13 12.17
N LEU A 394 13.18 -5.19 11.64
CA LEU A 394 12.90 -5.88 10.38
C LEU A 394 13.62 -5.21 9.20
N PHE A 395 13.47 -3.89 9.05
CA PHE A 395 14.13 -3.18 7.96
C PHE A 395 15.65 -3.30 8.03
N ASN A 396 16.25 -3.22 9.24
CA ASN A 396 17.68 -3.41 9.42
C ASN A 396 18.13 -4.79 8.94
N ASP A 397 17.40 -5.85 9.29
CA ASP A 397 17.76 -7.21 8.92
C ASP A 397 17.64 -7.40 7.40
N LEU A 398 16.52 -6.98 6.79
CA LEU A 398 16.30 -7.06 5.35
C LEU A 398 17.35 -6.26 4.55
N LEU A 399 17.69 -5.06 5.04
CA LEU A 399 18.66 -4.23 4.37
C LEU A 399 20.07 -4.85 4.43
N LYS A 400 20.47 -5.41 5.58
CA LYS A 400 21.74 -6.15 5.72
C LYS A 400 21.84 -7.35 4.78
N GLU A 401 20.73 -8.04 4.56
CA GLU A 401 20.66 -9.17 3.62
C GLU A 401 20.77 -8.74 2.15
N ALA A 402 20.35 -7.51 1.83
CA ALA A 402 20.32 -6.98 0.46
C ALA A 402 21.55 -6.15 0.08
N VAL A 403 22.46 -5.88 1.03
CA VAL A 403 23.61 -4.95 0.85
C VAL A 403 24.92 -5.70 0.82
N SER A 404 25.70 -5.48 -0.25
CA SER A 404 27.10 -5.91 -0.31
C SER A 404 27.99 -4.96 0.46
N SER A 405 28.71 -5.46 1.46
CA SER A 405 29.69 -4.69 2.24
C SER A 405 30.88 -4.19 1.40
N THR A 406 31.11 -4.76 0.21
CA THR A 406 32.14 -4.30 -0.72
C THR A 406 31.70 -3.07 -1.53
N MET A 407 30.40 -2.87 -1.69
CA MET A 407 29.84 -1.75 -2.46
C MET A 407 29.52 -0.55 -1.57
N TYR A 408 29.02 -0.81 -0.36
CA TYR A 408 28.48 0.23 0.52
C TYR A 408 28.95 0.08 1.96
N LYS A 409 29.11 1.23 2.61
CA LYS A 409 29.11 1.32 4.06
C LYS A 409 27.66 1.53 4.51
N LEU A 410 27.11 0.56 5.21
CA LEU A 410 25.79 0.69 5.83
C LEU A 410 25.93 1.44 7.16
N LEU A 411 25.07 2.44 7.37
CA LEU A 411 24.99 3.24 8.59
C LEU A 411 23.52 3.28 9.04
N SER A 412 23.25 2.78 10.23
CA SER A 412 21.96 2.86 10.89
C SER A 412 21.79 4.16 11.66
N GLU A 413 20.54 4.52 12.00
CA GLU A 413 20.23 5.66 12.88
C GLU A 413 21.04 5.60 14.18
N ASP A 414 21.13 4.43 14.82
CA ASP A 414 21.82 4.25 16.09
C ASP A 414 23.35 4.47 15.97
N GLU A 415 23.96 4.05 14.85
CA GLU A 415 25.39 4.31 14.59
C GLU A 415 25.64 5.79 14.34
N MET A 416 24.77 6.44 13.56
CA MET A 416 24.85 7.88 13.30
C MET A 416 24.67 8.72 14.59
N ARG A 417 23.80 8.31 15.49
CA ARG A 417 23.59 8.96 16.78
C ARG A 417 24.79 8.83 17.74
N LYS A 418 25.65 7.81 17.56
CA LYS A 418 26.91 7.70 18.30
C LYS A 418 27.93 8.76 17.86
N VAL A 419 27.91 9.15 16.58
CA VAL A 419 28.78 10.20 16.04
C VAL A 419 28.35 11.59 16.52
N TYR A 420 27.03 11.85 16.50
CA TYR A 420 26.47 13.13 16.91
C TYR A 420 25.15 12.93 17.67
N LYS A 421 25.12 13.41 18.92
CA LYS A 421 23.88 13.44 19.72
C LYS A 421 22.99 14.57 19.23
N THR A 422 21.85 14.20 18.69
CA THR A 422 20.85 15.15 18.21
C THR A 422 20.38 16.06 19.34
N ALA A 423 20.45 17.37 19.16
CA ALA A 423 19.91 18.33 20.12
C ALA A 423 18.37 18.28 20.11
N GLN A 424 17.73 18.76 21.21
CA GLN A 424 16.28 18.61 21.44
C GLN A 424 15.41 19.21 20.33
N ASN A 425 15.93 20.19 19.58
CA ASN A 425 15.23 20.87 18.49
C ASN A 425 15.75 20.51 17.08
N GLU A 426 16.66 19.57 16.96
CA GLU A 426 17.21 19.09 15.70
C GLU A 426 16.45 17.86 15.19
N LEU A 427 16.42 17.69 13.85
CA LEU A 427 15.87 16.47 13.27
C LEU A 427 16.82 15.30 13.54
N ALA A 428 16.26 14.14 13.87
CA ALA A 428 17.00 12.89 13.98
C ALA A 428 17.72 12.57 12.64
N PRO A 429 18.80 11.76 12.64
CA PRO A 429 19.38 11.26 11.40
C PRO A 429 18.34 10.44 10.61
N PRO A 430 18.56 10.19 9.30
CA PRO A 430 17.72 9.26 8.54
C PRO A 430 17.82 7.85 9.13
N ASP A 431 16.86 7.00 8.85
CA ASP A 431 16.84 5.65 9.40
C ASP A 431 18.08 4.86 8.98
N TYR A 432 18.47 4.95 7.68
CA TYR A 432 19.69 4.31 7.16
C TYR A 432 20.33 5.13 6.05
N ILE A 433 21.66 4.97 5.93
CA ILE A 433 22.43 5.45 4.79
C ILE A 433 23.27 4.29 4.25
N LEU A 434 23.23 4.09 2.94
CA LEU A 434 24.24 3.32 2.22
C LEU A 434 25.19 4.30 1.54
N ASP A 435 26.42 4.39 2.03
CA ASP A 435 27.44 5.27 1.48
C ASP A 435 28.37 4.49 0.58
N GLY A 436 28.16 4.59 -0.73
CA GLY A 436 28.99 4.01 -1.77
C GLY A 436 30.06 4.96 -2.27
N LYS A 437 30.91 4.52 -3.22
CA LYS A 437 31.98 5.32 -3.77
C LYS A 437 31.49 6.54 -4.55
N GLU A 438 30.54 6.34 -5.46
CA GLU A 438 30.06 7.37 -6.40
C GLU A 438 28.71 7.98 -5.98
N ALA A 439 27.99 7.30 -5.10
CA ALA A 439 26.67 7.69 -4.69
C ALA A 439 26.39 7.33 -3.24
N SER A 440 25.40 7.99 -2.65
CA SER A 440 24.84 7.65 -1.35
C SER A 440 23.32 7.46 -1.48
N ILE A 441 22.80 6.45 -0.80
CA ILE A 441 21.34 6.18 -0.75
C ILE A 441 20.88 6.48 0.66
N ILE A 442 19.84 7.31 0.77
CA ILE A 442 19.27 7.72 2.06
C ILE A 442 17.88 7.11 2.18
N PHE A 443 17.69 6.27 3.18
CA PHE A 443 16.43 5.61 3.44
C PHE A 443 15.68 6.28 4.58
N GLU A 444 14.38 6.45 4.35
CA GLU A 444 13.39 6.78 5.37
C GLU A 444 12.33 5.70 5.36
N CYS A 445 12.21 4.96 6.45
CA CYS A 445 11.26 3.86 6.61
C CYS A 445 9.98 4.34 7.28
N LYS A 446 8.83 3.92 6.75
CA LYS A 446 7.53 4.23 7.37
C LYS A 446 6.62 3.01 7.36
N ASP A 447 6.17 2.64 8.56
CA ASP A 447 5.06 1.70 8.74
C ASP A 447 3.75 2.51 8.80
N ILE A 448 3.17 2.78 7.62
CA ILE A 448 1.90 3.50 7.55
C ILE A 448 0.74 2.52 7.67
N ARG A 449 -0.27 2.96 8.40
CA ARG A 449 -1.56 2.27 8.48
C ARG A 449 -2.64 3.27 8.14
N VAL A 450 -3.30 3.04 7.01
CA VAL A 450 -4.43 3.86 6.58
C VAL A 450 -5.69 3.22 7.12
N GLY A 451 -6.51 3.99 7.80
CA GLY A 451 -7.79 3.49 8.34
C GLY A 451 -8.74 3.10 7.21
N GLY A 452 -9.58 2.10 7.46
CA GLY A 452 -10.61 1.70 6.49
C GLY A 452 -11.54 2.85 6.14
N ILE A 453 -11.88 3.70 7.11
CA ILE A 453 -12.78 4.86 6.91
C ILE A 453 -12.23 5.83 5.85
N GLU A 454 -10.93 6.10 5.89
CA GLU A 454 -10.29 7.01 4.95
C GLU A 454 -10.22 6.40 3.54
N LEU A 455 -9.82 5.13 3.43
CA LEU A 455 -9.77 4.41 2.15
C LEU A 455 -11.17 4.28 1.53
N GLU A 456 -12.16 3.98 2.35
CA GLU A 456 -13.55 3.78 1.92
C GLU A 456 -14.33 5.10 1.75
N SER A 457 -13.71 6.24 2.08
CA SER A 457 -14.31 7.55 1.80
C SER A 457 -14.57 7.78 0.31
N HIS A 458 -13.90 7.01 -0.57
CA HIS A 458 -13.92 7.16 -2.03
C HIS A 458 -13.66 8.61 -2.48
N ASN A 459 -13.00 9.40 -1.62
CA ASN A 459 -12.70 10.80 -1.86
C ASN A 459 -11.18 10.95 -2.03
N PHE A 460 -10.74 11.37 -3.22
CA PHE A 460 -9.33 11.57 -3.54
C PHE A 460 -8.63 12.47 -2.53
N ASP A 461 -9.25 13.62 -2.18
CA ASP A 461 -8.64 14.57 -1.24
C ASP A 461 -8.41 13.92 0.13
N ASN A 462 -9.39 13.17 0.65
CA ASN A 462 -9.27 12.51 1.96
C ASN A 462 -8.16 11.45 1.95
N ILE A 463 -8.06 10.67 0.86
CA ILE A 463 -7.02 9.65 0.71
C ILE A 463 -5.65 10.32 0.62
N LEU A 464 -5.52 11.34 -0.24
CA LEU A 464 -4.27 12.06 -0.42
C LEU A 464 -3.83 12.80 0.85
N ASP A 465 -4.78 13.39 1.61
CA ASP A 465 -4.52 14.04 2.89
C ASP A 465 -3.95 13.04 3.91
N VAL A 466 -4.47 11.81 3.97
CA VAL A 466 -3.92 10.76 4.85
C VAL A 466 -2.50 10.41 4.47
N TYR A 467 -2.22 10.21 3.17
CA TYR A 467 -0.86 9.95 2.70
C TYR A 467 0.07 11.13 2.98
N SER A 468 -0.38 12.36 2.70
CA SER A 468 0.39 13.57 2.97
C SER A 468 0.70 13.73 4.46
N ASN A 469 -0.28 13.55 5.33
CA ASN A 469 -0.10 13.65 6.78
C ASN A 469 0.87 12.61 7.35
N LYS A 470 0.93 11.41 6.73
CA LYS A 470 1.80 10.32 7.19
C LYS A 470 3.18 10.30 6.54
N LEU A 471 3.32 10.84 5.33
CA LEU A 471 4.53 10.71 4.51
C LEU A 471 5.15 12.04 4.09
N ASN A 472 4.44 13.16 4.21
CA ASN A 472 4.91 14.47 3.75
C ASN A 472 4.52 15.60 4.72
N LEU A 473 4.44 15.32 6.01
CA LEU A 473 4.02 16.33 6.98
C LEU A 473 5.06 17.44 7.06
N LYS A 474 4.62 18.64 6.68
CA LYS A 474 5.31 19.89 6.95
C LYS A 474 4.62 20.57 8.14
N LYS A 475 5.40 21.14 9.01
CA LYS A 475 4.90 21.90 10.15
C LYS A 475 4.24 23.22 9.84
N TRP A 476 4.41 23.71 8.63
CA TRP A 476 3.95 25.03 8.23
C TRP A 476 3.10 24.94 6.95
N LYS A 477 2.02 25.67 6.94
CA LYS A 477 1.26 26.01 5.72
C LYS A 477 1.68 27.41 5.26
N LEU A 478 1.46 27.68 4.00
CA LEU A 478 1.52 29.05 3.53
C LEU A 478 0.16 29.70 3.80
N ASP A 479 0.16 30.92 4.37
CA ASP A 479 -1.04 31.73 4.45
C ASP A 479 -1.44 32.25 3.06
N HIS A 480 -2.56 32.95 2.99
CA HIS A 480 -3.04 33.58 1.75
C HIS A 480 -2.08 34.65 1.19
N LYS A 481 -1.08 35.07 1.96
CA LYS A 481 -0.03 36.03 1.57
C LYS A 481 1.30 35.36 1.24
N GLY A 482 1.37 34.01 1.31
CA GLY A 482 2.59 33.24 1.06
C GLY A 482 3.56 33.16 2.24
N ASN A 483 3.18 33.59 3.46
CA ASN A 483 4.00 33.47 4.65
C ASN A 483 3.85 32.09 5.28
N LYS A 484 4.94 31.57 5.87
CA LYS A 484 4.91 30.29 6.59
C LYS A 484 4.15 30.45 7.90
N ILE A 485 2.99 29.79 7.99
CA ILE A 485 2.25 29.64 9.26
C ILE A 485 2.62 28.28 9.86
N ASP A 486 3.07 28.29 11.10
CA ASP A 486 3.36 27.06 11.86
C ASP A 486 2.03 26.33 12.13
N ILE A 487 1.91 25.08 11.63
CA ILE A 487 0.76 24.25 11.93
C ILE A 487 1.09 23.51 13.23
N THR A 488 0.94 24.21 14.33
CA THR A 488 1.06 23.56 15.65
C THR A 488 -0.33 23.25 16.18
N ASP A 489 -0.70 21.99 16.11
CA ASP A 489 -1.72 21.46 16.98
C ASP A 489 -1.13 21.45 18.41
N ASN A 490 -1.54 22.39 19.24
CA ASN A 490 -1.25 22.47 20.68
C ASN A 490 0.22 22.37 21.12
N GLY A 491 1.16 22.93 20.39
CA GLY A 491 2.54 23.10 20.85
C GLY A 491 3.41 21.85 20.93
N LYS A 492 2.88 20.66 20.67
CA LYS A 492 3.60 19.37 20.84
C LYS A 492 4.43 18.94 19.62
N ASN A 493 4.22 19.52 18.46
CA ASN A 493 4.85 19.09 17.20
C ASN A 493 5.81 20.10 16.57
N LYS A 494 6.33 21.06 17.32
CA LYS A 494 7.35 21.99 16.82
C LYS A 494 8.60 21.20 16.36
N GLY A 495 9.00 21.31 15.08
CA GLY A 495 10.20 20.79 14.48
C GLY A 495 10.02 19.40 13.78
N LYS A 496 8.86 18.74 13.78
CA LYS A 496 8.71 17.41 13.21
C LYS A 496 8.53 17.46 11.68
N ARG A 497 9.44 16.83 10.97
CA ARG A 497 9.33 16.47 9.54
C ARG A 497 9.05 14.97 9.46
N ILE A 498 8.34 14.51 8.44
CA ILE A 498 7.97 13.10 8.30
C ILE A 498 8.17 12.66 6.84
N GLY A 499 8.81 11.52 6.64
CA GLY A 499 8.94 10.87 5.35
C GLY A 499 9.67 11.74 4.32
N VAL A 500 8.96 12.16 3.27
CA VAL A 500 9.54 12.97 2.19
C VAL A 500 10.23 14.22 2.71
N THR A 501 9.63 14.93 3.66
CA THR A 501 10.22 16.16 4.22
C THR A 501 11.44 15.90 5.14
N GLN A 502 11.61 14.69 5.68
CA GLN A 502 12.84 14.28 6.36
C GLN A 502 13.97 14.10 5.34
N LEU A 503 13.69 13.35 4.25
CA LEU A 503 14.66 13.13 3.17
C LEU A 503 15.15 14.43 2.57
N THR A 504 14.24 15.36 2.24
CA THR A 504 14.61 16.67 1.67
C THR A 504 15.47 17.50 2.61
N TYR A 505 15.19 17.44 3.91
CA TYR A 505 15.99 18.14 4.92
C TYR A 505 17.42 17.55 4.98
N HIS A 506 17.55 16.24 5.04
CA HIS A 506 18.88 15.60 5.09
C HIS A 506 19.70 15.89 3.84
N ILE A 507 19.09 15.81 2.65
CA ILE A 507 19.75 16.17 1.40
C ILE A 507 20.20 17.64 1.40
N SER A 508 19.36 18.55 1.86
CA SER A 508 19.70 19.96 1.98
C SER A 508 20.88 20.18 2.92
N CYS A 509 20.94 19.45 4.04
CA CYS A 509 22.06 19.47 4.98
C CYS A 509 23.37 18.95 4.33
N ILE A 510 23.30 17.85 3.56
CA ILE A 510 24.47 17.33 2.84
C ILE A 510 24.96 18.34 1.80
N ARG A 511 24.07 18.90 0.99
CA ARG A 511 24.42 19.90 -0.03
C ARG A 511 25.03 21.19 0.54
N SER A 512 24.60 21.59 1.72
CA SER A 512 25.13 22.74 2.45
C SER A 512 26.33 22.41 3.35
N SER A 513 26.79 21.17 3.38
CA SER A 513 27.87 20.69 4.26
C SER A 513 27.56 20.89 5.76
N THR A 514 26.29 20.82 6.13
CA THR A 514 25.81 20.95 7.52
C THR A 514 25.31 19.63 8.10
N PHE A 515 25.39 18.55 7.35
CA PHE A 515 25.03 17.21 7.81
C PHE A 515 26.04 16.70 8.83
N LYS A 516 25.59 16.45 10.06
CA LYS A 516 26.46 16.21 11.23
C LYS A 516 26.71 14.74 11.53
N TYR A 517 25.92 13.85 10.99
CA TYR A 517 25.88 12.44 11.40
C TYR A 517 26.87 11.55 10.67
N HIS A 518 27.28 11.95 9.47
CA HIS A 518 28.27 11.28 8.64
C HIS A 518 28.80 12.24 7.59
N VAL A 519 30.06 12.05 7.21
CA VAL A 519 30.69 12.88 6.15
C VAL A 519 30.32 12.29 4.80
N ILE A 520 29.44 12.96 4.08
CA ILE A 520 29.07 12.64 2.69
C ILE A 520 29.56 13.77 1.80
N ASP A 521 30.27 13.43 0.73
CA ASP A 521 30.68 14.44 -0.25
C ASP A 521 29.43 15.06 -0.90
N LYS A 522 29.32 16.38 -0.79
CA LYS A 522 28.21 17.16 -1.36
C LYS A 522 28.07 17.05 -2.88
N ASN A 523 29.08 16.56 -3.57
CA ASN A 523 29.08 16.35 -5.03
C ASN A 523 28.68 14.93 -5.44
N LYS A 524 28.54 13.99 -4.51
CA LYS A 524 28.02 12.66 -4.79
C LYS A 524 26.58 12.71 -5.27
N LYS A 525 26.20 11.75 -6.09
CA LYS A 525 24.77 11.48 -6.37
C LYS A 525 24.07 11.02 -5.09
N ILE A 526 22.88 11.52 -4.83
CA ILE A 526 22.07 11.09 -3.69
C ILE A 526 20.75 10.51 -4.22
N TYR A 527 20.45 9.29 -3.80
CA TYR A 527 19.20 8.58 -4.09
C TYR A 527 18.33 8.59 -2.83
N PRO A 528 17.29 9.40 -2.78
CA PRO A 528 16.32 9.35 -1.69
C PRO A 528 15.40 8.16 -1.87
N VAL A 529 15.20 7.37 -0.83
CA VAL A 529 14.31 6.21 -0.82
C VAL A 529 13.34 6.31 0.35
N LEU A 530 12.07 6.39 0.04
CA LEU A 530 10.99 6.20 1.00
C LEU A 530 10.55 4.73 0.93
N ILE A 531 10.78 3.98 2.01
CA ILE A 531 10.41 2.59 2.06
C ILE A 531 9.20 2.37 2.98
N LEU A 532 8.20 1.65 2.48
CA LEU A 532 6.99 1.33 3.22
C LEU A 532 7.00 -0.14 3.64
N SER A 533 6.56 -0.41 4.86
CA SER A 533 6.48 -1.78 5.38
C SER A 533 5.48 -2.66 4.61
N ASP A 534 4.39 -2.09 4.11
CA ASP A 534 3.34 -2.82 3.38
C ASP A 534 3.17 -2.27 1.96
N TYR A 535 3.38 -3.12 0.95
CA TYR A 535 3.29 -2.79 -0.48
C TYR A 535 1.89 -2.35 -0.91
N LYS A 536 0.84 -2.73 -0.18
CA LYS A 536 -0.54 -2.33 -0.50
C LYS A 536 -0.77 -0.82 -0.50
N TYR A 537 0.15 -0.05 0.09
CA TYR A 537 0.10 1.41 0.09
C TYR A 537 0.94 2.05 -1.04
N ILE A 538 1.58 1.23 -1.88
CA ILE A 538 2.37 1.70 -3.02
C ILE A 538 1.55 1.53 -4.30
N HIS A 539 0.77 2.56 -4.61
CA HIS A 539 -0.09 2.57 -5.78
C HIS A 539 0.62 3.16 -7.01
N LYS A 540 0.22 2.73 -8.20
CA LYS A 540 0.64 3.40 -9.44
C LYS A 540 0.28 4.88 -9.38
N GLY A 541 1.18 5.74 -9.86
CA GLY A 541 1.05 7.20 -9.76
C GLY A 541 1.51 7.78 -8.42
N PHE A 542 1.56 7.01 -7.32
CA PHE A 542 1.95 7.54 -6.02
C PHE A 542 3.41 8.03 -6.00
N THR A 543 4.32 7.30 -6.64
CA THR A 543 5.74 7.73 -6.75
C THR A 543 5.86 9.10 -7.41
N HIS A 544 5.04 9.40 -8.41
CA HIS A 544 5.02 10.70 -9.08
C HIS A 544 4.50 11.81 -8.16
N ILE A 545 3.44 11.55 -7.42
CA ILE A 545 2.90 12.49 -6.40
C ILE A 545 3.96 12.74 -5.32
N ALA A 546 4.61 11.71 -4.82
CA ALA A 546 5.66 11.83 -3.81
C ALA A 546 6.90 12.57 -4.35
N ASN A 547 7.27 12.34 -5.61
CA ASN A 547 8.32 13.09 -6.28
C ASN A 547 7.97 14.58 -6.48
N GLN A 548 6.70 14.91 -6.72
CA GLN A 548 6.27 16.29 -6.76
C GLN A 548 6.44 16.95 -5.39
N TRP A 549 6.02 16.30 -4.30
CA TRP A 549 6.27 16.77 -2.94
C TRP A 549 7.75 16.98 -2.64
N TYR A 550 8.58 16.02 -3.06
CA TYR A 550 10.03 16.06 -2.91
C TYR A 550 10.66 17.27 -3.63
N LYS A 551 10.32 17.47 -4.90
CA LYS A 551 10.81 18.59 -5.71
C LYS A 551 10.34 19.97 -5.18
N GLU A 552 9.08 20.07 -4.77
CA GLU A 552 8.50 21.28 -4.19
C GLU A 552 9.19 21.67 -2.87
N ASP A 553 9.56 20.69 -2.04
CA ASP A 553 10.21 20.95 -0.76
C ASP A 553 11.68 21.36 -0.92
N LEU A 554 12.42 20.76 -1.85
CA LEU A 554 13.77 21.18 -2.21
C LEU A 554 13.79 22.54 -2.93
N GLY A 555 12.76 22.85 -3.70
CA GLY A 555 12.57 24.11 -4.39
C GLY A 555 13.74 24.48 -5.32
N ILE A 556 14.25 25.70 -5.20
CA ILE A 556 15.37 26.21 -6.04
C ILE A 556 16.72 25.52 -5.81
N ASN A 557 16.84 24.78 -4.72
CA ASN A 557 18.08 24.06 -4.38
C ASN A 557 18.13 22.67 -5.04
N TYR A 558 17.06 22.23 -5.69
CA TYR A 558 17.03 20.94 -6.38
C TYR A 558 18.03 20.91 -7.54
N ASN A 559 18.98 19.98 -7.48
CA ASN A 559 19.94 19.71 -8.55
C ASN A 559 19.71 18.32 -9.12
N TYR A 560 18.93 18.21 -10.19
CA TYR A 560 18.54 16.96 -10.83
C TYR A 560 19.70 16.05 -11.28
N GLN A 561 20.92 16.56 -11.40
CA GLN A 561 22.10 15.75 -11.75
C GLN A 561 22.62 14.99 -10.53
N LEU A 562 22.58 15.63 -9.36
CA LEU A 562 23.08 15.09 -8.11
C LEU A 562 21.97 14.56 -7.20
N ASP A 563 20.83 15.25 -7.17
CA ASP A 563 19.67 14.87 -6.36
C ASP A 563 18.71 14.05 -7.23
N LYS A 564 18.81 12.74 -7.11
CA LYS A 564 18.00 11.83 -7.92
C LYS A 564 16.52 11.88 -7.53
N PRO A 565 15.60 11.50 -8.43
CA PRO A 565 14.19 11.40 -8.08
C PRO A 565 13.94 10.48 -6.90
N LEU A 566 12.90 10.76 -6.12
CA LEU A 566 12.50 9.92 -4.99
C LEU A 566 12.05 8.55 -5.47
N ILE A 567 12.62 7.49 -4.90
CA ILE A 567 12.11 6.12 -5.03
C ILE A 567 11.13 5.85 -3.89
N VAL A 568 9.97 5.29 -4.23
CA VAL A 568 9.04 4.70 -3.25
C VAL A 568 9.01 3.20 -3.49
N MET A 569 9.38 2.41 -2.49
CA MET A 569 9.42 0.95 -2.55
C MET A 569 8.93 0.31 -1.26
N SER A 570 8.68 -0.99 -1.28
CA SER A 570 8.27 -1.74 -0.09
C SER A 570 9.31 -2.77 0.37
N PHE A 571 9.12 -3.30 1.58
CA PHE A 571 9.96 -4.38 2.11
C PHE A 571 9.93 -5.64 1.25
N ILE A 572 8.81 -5.90 0.55
CA ILE A 572 8.71 -7.06 -0.34
C ILE A 572 9.77 -7.04 -1.45
N THR A 573 10.13 -5.85 -1.93
CA THR A 573 11.16 -5.69 -2.96
C THR A 573 12.54 -6.07 -2.43
N LEU A 574 12.86 -5.75 -1.18
CA LEU A 574 14.09 -6.23 -0.54
C LEU A 574 14.10 -7.75 -0.40
N ILE A 575 12.99 -8.33 0.05
CA ILE A 575 12.89 -9.80 0.23
C ILE A 575 13.06 -10.52 -1.10
N LYS A 576 12.33 -10.08 -2.14
CA LYS A 576 12.30 -10.77 -3.43
C LYS A 576 13.58 -10.62 -4.25
N TYR A 577 14.23 -9.46 -4.17
CA TYR A 577 15.29 -9.09 -5.08
C TYR A 577 16.64 -8.86 -4.39
N LYS A 578 16.81 -9.34 -3.14
CA LYS A 578 18.04 -9.19 -2.37
C LYS A 578 19.29 -9.64 -3.13
N GLU A 579 19.23 -10.78 -3.81
CA GLU A 579 20.36 -11.31 -4.59
C GLU A 579 20.74 -10.39 -5.76
N LEU A 580 19.75 -9.75 -6.37
CA LEU A 580 19.99 -8.80 -7.45
C LEU A 580 20.68 -7.53 -6.93
N PHE A 581 20.22 -7.02 -5.76
CA PHE A 581 20.87 -5.86 -5.13
C PHE A 581 22.28 -6.18 -4.63
N LEU A 582 22.49 -7.38 -4.07
CA LEU A 582 23.83 -7.84 -3.69
C LEU A 582 24.79 -7.89 -4.88
N LYS A 583 24.31 -8.32 -6.05
CA LYS A 583 25.12 -8.49 -7.26
C LYS A 583 25.44 -7.18 -7.96
N ASN A 584 24.43 -6.32 -8.18
CA ASN A 584 24.53 -5.17 -9.07
C ASN A 584 24.44 -3.82 -8.34
N GLY A 585 24.11 -3.80 -7.06
CA GLY A 585 23.80 -2.57 -6.31
C GLY A 585 22.41 -2.02 -6.59
N PHE A 586 21.96 -1.10 -5.74
CA PHE A 586 20.65 -0.45 -5.86
C PHE A 586 20.59 0.55 -7.01
N GLU A 587 21.65 1.34 -7.20
CA GLU A 587 21.70 2.42 -8.19
C GLU A 587 21.46 1.89 -9.60
N TYR A 588 21.96 0.69 -9.91
CA TYR A 588 21.77 0.05 -11.20
C TYR A 588 20.27 -0.08 -11.56
N TYR A 589 19.45 -0.54 -10.62
CA TYR A 589 18.01 -0.71 -10.82
C TYR A 589 17.25 0.61 -10.73
N PHE A 590 17.71 1.55 -9.91
CA PHE A 590 17.12 2.88 -9.81
C PHE A 590 17.28 3.67 -11.10
N GLU A 591 18.48 3.66 -11.72
CA GLU A 591 18.69 4.35 -12.99
C GLU A 591 17.82 3.74 -14.11
N GLN A 592 17.75 2.42 -14.21
CA GLN A 592 16.87 1.77 -15.18
C GLN A 592 15.40 2.11 -14.97
N TYR A 593 14.95 2.17 -13.73
CA TYR A 593 13.58 2.59 -13.40
C TYR A 593 13.34 4.05 -13.80
N TYR A 594 14.30 4.95 -13.58
CA TYR A 594 14.18 6.33 -14.02
C TYR A 594 14.06 6.45 -15.54
N ASP A 595 14.81 5.65 -16.28
CA ASP A 595 14.70 5.61 -17.73
C ASP A 595 13.28 5.17 -18.15
N GLU A 596 12.69 4.20 -17.47
CA GLU A 596 11.35 3.70 -17.76
C GLU A 596 10.26 4.73 -17.49
N ILE A 597 10.26 5.36 -16.30
CA ILE A 597 9.23 6.33 -15.92
C ILE A 597 9.38 7.69 -16.62
N ASN A 598 10.49 7.94 -17.30
CA ASN A 598 10.69 9.14 -18.12
C ASN A 598 10.36 8.94 -19.60
N LYS A 599 9.96 7.72 -20.01
CA LYS A 599 9.55 7.46 -21.40
C LYS A 599 8.32 8.29 -21.76
N PRO A 600 8.21 8.74 -23.01
CA PRO A 600 6.99 9.37 -23.49
C PRO A 600 5.84 8.34 -23.52
N PHE A 601 4.63 8.79 -23.21
CA PHE A 601 3.44 7.97 -23.33
C PHE A 601 2.45 8.62 -24.31
N PHE A 602 1.71 7.79 -25.03
CA PHE A 602 0.83 8.23 -26.11
C PHE A 602 -0.63 7.86 -25.86
N ASN A 603 -0.87 6.92 -24.96
CA ASN A 603 -2.20 6.46 -24.57
C ASN A 603 -2.21 6.09 -23.07
N PHE A 604 -3.38 5.67 -22.57
CA PHE A 604 -3.54 5.32 -21.15
C PHE A 604 -2.70 4.10 -20.76
N ASP A 605 -2.59 3.09 -21.61
CA ASP A 605 -1.85 1.86 -21.31
C ASP A 605 -0.35 2.14 -21.17
N THR A 606 0.21 2.93 -22.10
CA THR A 606 1.61 3.39 -21.99
C THR A 606 1.82 4.32 -20.80
N ALA A 607 0.83 5.14 -20.44
CA ALA A 607 0.86 5.95 -19.23
C ALA A 607 0.90 5.08 -17.96
N MET A 608 0.14 3.98 -17.91
CA MET A 608 0.17 3.04 -16.78
C MET A 608 1.54 2.40 -16.55
N ASN A 609 2.36 2.23 -17.59
CA ASN A 609 3.74 1.77 -17.48
C ASN A 609 4.67 2.87 -16.96
N VAL A 610 4.49 4.11 -17.41
CA VAL A 610 5.25 5.27 -16.93
C VAL A 610 4.94 5.57 -15.45
N PHE A 611 3.70 5.38 -15.03
CA PHE A 611 3.27 5.63 -13.65
C PHE A 611 3.38 4.42 -12.72
N GLN A 612 4.02 3.33 -13.15
CA GLN A 612 4.25 2.16 -12.31
C GLN A 612 5.11 2.49 -11.08
N SER A 613 4.90 1.73 -10.00
CA SER A 613 5.78 1.80 -8.82
C SER A 613 7.12 1.13 -9.10
N PHE A 614 8.11 1.38 -8.24
CA PHE A 614 9.38 0.64 -8.32
C PHE A 614 9.18 -0.86 -8.06
N ASP A 615 8.28 -1.21 -7.15
CA ASP A 615 7.92 -2.61 -6.87
C ASP A 615 7.32 -3.30 -8.10
N ASP A 616 6.42 -2.61 -8.83
CA ASP A 616 5.83 -3.12 -10.08
C ASP A 616 6.92 -3.29 -11.17
N TYR A 617 7.81 -2.29 -11.31
CA TYR A 617 8.92 -2.33 -12.25
C TYR A 617 9.83 -3.55 -12.01
N MET A 618 10.24 -3.77 -10.78
CA MET A 618 11.07 -4.91 -10.42
C MET A 618 10.36 -6.23 -10.67
N SER A 619 9.07 -6.31 -10.36
CA SER A 619 8.25 -7.50 -10.58
C SER A 619 8.10 -7.86 -12.05
N PHE A 620 7.90 -6.87 -12.91
CA PHE A 620 7.71 -7.08 -14.35
C PHE A 620 9.00 -7.55 -15.04
N ASN A 621 10.16 -7.01 -14.65
CA ASN A 621 11.41 -7.23 -15.37
C ASN A 621 12.25 -8.41 -14.84
N ASN A 622 12.05 -8.86 -13.60
CA ASN A 622 13.01 -9.73 -12.92
C ASN A 622 12.40 -11.00 -12.30
N PHE A 623 11.15 -11.34 -12.57
CA PHE A 623 10.46 -12.33 -11.77
C PHE A 623 10.33 -13.71 -12.40
N SER A 624 10.85 -14.75 -11.70
CA SER A 624 10.55 -16.17 -11.94
C SER A 624 9.66 -16.71 -10.82
N LEU A 625 8.46 -17.17 -11.16
CA LEU A 625 7.47 -17.72 -10.23
C LEU A 625 7.91 -19.04 -9.57
N SER A 626 8.88 -19.75 -10.16
CA SER A 626 9.40 -21.00 -9.63
C SER A 626 10.11 -20.83 -8.29
N GLN A 627 10.85 -19.73 -8.10
CA GLN A 627 11.56 -19.44 -6.85
C GLN A 627 10.63 -19.20 -5.65
N LEU A 628 9.42 -18.72 -5.88
CA LEU A 628 8.46 -18.41 -4.81
C LEU A 628 7.87 -19.62 -4.10
N LYS A 629 7.66 -20.73 -4.81
CA LYS A 629 7.23 -21.99 -4.18
C LYS A 629 8.30 -22.53 -3.24
N ASP A 630 9.53 -22.51 -3.71
CA ASP A 630 10.68 -23.03 -2.96
C ASP A 630 10.92 -22.18 -1.71
N GLU A 631 10.76 -20.85 -1.78
CA GLU A 631 10.91 -19.97 -0.61
C GLU A 631 9.85 -20.20 0.48
N ILE A 632 8.58 -20.44 0.13
CA ILE A 632 7.56 -20.82 1.15
C ILE A 632 7.94 -22.15 1.80
N PHE A 633 8.35 -23.14 1.01
CA PHE A 633 8.77 -24.43 1.52
C PHE A 633 10.05 -24.32 2.36
N GLU A 634 10.99 -23.50 1.97
CA GLU A 634 12.20 -23.24 2.75
C GLU A 634 11.89 -22.50 4.06
N ILE A 635 10.99 -21.51 4.04
CA ILE A 635 10.50 -20.85 5.26
C ILE A 635 9.85 -21.87 6.20
N ILE A 636 9.03 -22.79 5.67
CA ILE A 636 8.39 -23.85 6.45
C ILE A 636 9.45 -24.85 6.96
N ARG A 637 10.40 -25.24 6.13
CA ARG A 637 11.36 -26.29 6.44
C ARG A 637 12.50 -25.84 7.34
N HIS A 638 13.04 -24.63 7.17
CA HIS A 638 14.21 -24.14 7.90
C HIS A 638 13.90 -23.26 9.11
N ASN A 639 12.76 -22.61 9.16
CA ASN A 639 12.43 -21.65 10.22
C ASN A 639 11.31 -22.12 11.15
N LEU A 640 10.66 -23.20 10.83
CA LEU A 640 9.58 -23.78 11.59
C LEU A 640 9.87 -25.24 11.95
#